data_7c3b2aab90b2886d97c3379c169aebf2
#
_entry.id   7c3b2aab90b2886d97c3379c169aebf2
#
_cell.length_a   1.000
_cell.length_b   1.000
_cell.length_c   1.000
_cell.angle_alpha   90.00
_cell.angle_beta   90.00
_cell.angle_gamma   90.00
#
_symmetry.space_group_name_H-M   'P 1'
#
loop_
_entity.id
_entity.type
_entity.pdbx_description
1 polymer ?
#
loop_
_entity_poly.entity_id
_entity_poly.type
_entity_poly.pdbx_seq_one_letter_code
_entity_poly.pdbx_strand_id
1 'polypeptide(L)'
;MKAKVIEKAYFIFLLLLPFVHFSITVDPVLIPRQLYLASFLLLVIFLLYSQKDCHIIPVKKPLFLAIGSYLLLSIVSSYGNFTTESHYVLSKQLVIFSFLLITIHLLYNKILHIDYLIKGCIGIGIIALIGAYYHWIEKTIDGEKIFRRAGLVKSFFANKNLLASILFMCLPFFLIGLKQSKKVKIISIVGMLSAIPILILLGTRAVFLAIAVFGLLLLCYSLREKYGIRKRIFGLGSIVILVLMMFIYKNLVVPKAKDIATSKSTSAQYFYRIANSNTFISRTKFWDNSIAMWKEKPVMGVGAGNWQVEFPKYGLDKMNSFSIANGTETLQRPHNDFLNILCENGLLGLIVYCMIFGVIYYQLIFLIRNTKRSSEKWNFIYLLGGITGYVVISFFDFPMERIEHQILLMIFFAITTSSYYSRKELIQESKIRQSYFMYGFTAISLYALIVGGFRFKGEMETVKTYVAKAYERWDETLIHANKAENYFYKIDQTSIPIDWYKGMANSNLKEIDQSLVYFESAYHHAPYQIQVINNLASTYEFLGNRQKAIEFFQKAIQISTDFEEARLNLAAVYFNDKQYDKAFEVIDKMKINYTNKRYKQYLIPILEKKINAVLKQKNDMVLSRNLAKRITRSQHIYNIYIAAKKNNVSFETEILSMK
;
A
#
# COMPACT_ATOMS: atom_id res chain seq x y z
N MET A 1 33.52 -5.00 26.53
CA MET A 1 33.84 -4.33 25.24
C MET A 1 32.77 -4.64 24.17
N LYS A 2 32.41 -5.91 23.92
CA LYS A 2 31.45 -6.34 22.87
C LYS A 2 30.02 -5.82 23.05
N ALA A 3 29.49 -5.77 24.29
CA ALA A 3 28.16 -5.19 24.56
C ALA A 3 28.06 -3.73 24.07
N LYS A 4 29.06 -2.89 24.34
CA LYS A 4 29.12 -1.50 23.83
C LYS A 4 29.16 -1.42 22.31
N VAL A 5 29.71 -2.43 21.61
CA VAL A 5 29.70 -2.49 20.14
C VAL A 5 28.29 -2.77 19.62
N ILE A 6 27.57 -3.72 20.25
CA ILE A 6 26.17 -4.04 19.89
C ILE A 6 25.25 -2.82 20.13
N GLU A 7 25.40 -2.14 21.27
CA GLU A 7 24.64 -0.91 21.57
C GLU A 7 24.84 0.18 20.53
N LYS A 8 26.12 0.43 20.15
CA LYS A 8 26.45 1.39 19.10
C LYS A 8 25.91 0.94 17.73
N ALA A 9 25.99 -0.35 17.42
CA ALA A 9 25.47 -0.91 16.17
C ALA A 9 23.96 -0.68 16.07
N TYR A 10 23.18 -0.96 17.11
CA TYR A 10 21.74 -0.67 17.15
C TYR A 10 21.45 0.82 16.98
N PHE A 11 22.17 1.68 17.67
CA PHE A 11 22.00 3.12 17.56
C PHE A 11 22.27 3.63 16.13
N ILE A 12 23.39 3.22 15.54
CA ILE A 12 23.76 3.58 14.16
C ILE A 12 22.77 3.01 13.16
N PHE A 13 22.35 1.75 13.33
CA PHE A 13 21.34 1.12 12.50
C PHE A 13 20.05 1.94 12.45
N LEU A 14 19.54 2.38 13.60
CA LEU A 14 18.31 3.18 13.68
C LEU A 14 18.52 4.57 13.04
N LEU A 15 19.65 5.22 13.25
CA LEU A 15 19.94 6.52 12.64
C LEU A 15 20.05 6.46 11.12
N LEU A 16 20.64 5.40 10.57
CA LEU A 16 20.82 5.26 9.14
C LEU A 16 19.57 4.75 8.41
N LEU A 17 18.63 4.14 9.12
CA LEU A 17 17.43 3.55 8.53
C LEU A 17 16.63 4.52 7.62
N PRO A 18 16.39 5.80 7.96
CA PRO A 18 15.70 6.72 7.06
C PRO A 18 16.43 6.96 5.73
N PHE A 19 17.77 6.95 5.74
CA PHE A 19 18.59 7.21 4.56
C PHE A 19 18.69 6.03 3.59
N VAL A 20 18.22 4.82 3.99
CA VAL A 20 18.16 3.66 3.11
C VAL A 20 17.03 3.86 2.10
N HIS A 21 17.40 4.46 0.96
CA HIS A 21 16.50 4.87 -0.11
C HIS A 21 17.27 4.79 -1.45
N PHE A 22 16.78 4.01 -2.40
CA PHE A 22 17.38 3.82 -3.72
C PHE A 22 16.38 4.11 -4.82
N SER A 23 16.54 5.22 -5.53
CA SER A 23 15.67 5.65 -6.64
C SER A 23 15.76 4.76 -7.88
N ILE A 24 16.66 3.79 -7.89
CA ILE A 24 16.86 2.84 -8.98
C ILE A 24 15.91 1.62 -8.91
N THR A 25 15.10 1.50 -7.86
CA THR A 25 14.09 0.45 -7.68
C THR A 25 12.68 1.01 -7.85
N VAL A 26 11.71 0.16 -8.14
CA VAL A 26 10.30 0.55 -8.31
C VAL A 26 9.73 1.13 -7.01
N ASP A 27 9.92 0.44 -5.86
CA ASP A 27 9.72 1.05 -4.54
C ASP A 27 11.09 1.39 -3.93
N PRO A 28 11.44 2.67 -3.80
CA PRO A 28 12.80 3.07 -3.42
C PRO A 28 13.15 2.76 -1.97
N VAL A 29 12.22 2.33 -1.13
CA VAL A 29 12.47 2.11 0.31
C VAL A 29 12.20 0.68 0.78
N LEU A 30 11.29 -0.05 0.12
CA LEU A 30 10.75 -1.29 0.65
C LEU A 30 11.79 -2.42 0.67
N ILE A 31 12.31 -2.80 -0.49
CA ILE A 31 13.34 -3.84 -0.62
C ILE A 31 14.68 -3.40 -0.02
N PRO A 32 15.17 -2.16 -0.27
CA PRO A 32 16.41 -1.72 0.34
C PRO A 32 16.43 -1.81 1.86
N ARG A 33 15.33 -1.41 2.53
CA ARG A 33 15.23 -1.50 4.00
C ARG A 33 15.11 -2.93 4.51
N GLN A 34 14.49 -3.84 3.76
CA GLN A 34 14.48 -5.26 4.11
C GLN A 34 15.89 -5.85 4.08
N LEU A 35 16.65 -5.57 3.02
CA LEU A 35 18.05 -6.00 2.90
C LEU A 35 18.91 -5.40 4.00
N TYR A 36 18.74 -4.13 4.32
CA TYR A 36 19.43 -3.46 5.41
C TYR A 36 19.15 -4.09 6.77
N LEU A 37 17.88 -4.41 7.07
CA LEU A 37 17.49 -5.11 8.30
C LEU A 37 18.11 -6.52 8.37
N ALA A 38 18.03 -7.30 7.30
CA ALA A 38 18.57 -8.66 7.26
C ALA A 38 20.11 -8.65 7.42
N SER A 39 20.81 -7.73 6.77
CA SER A 39 22.27 -7.53 6.93
C SER A 39 22.63 -7.14 8.35
N PHE A 40 21.85 -6.24 8.97
CA PHE A 40 22.05 -5.83 10.35
C PHE A 40 21.88 -7.01 11.32
N LEU A 41 20.88 -7.86 11.09
CA LEU A 41 20.69 -9.05 11.93
C LEU A 41 21.86 -10.02 11.83
N LEU A 42 22.41 -10.25 10.64
CA LEU A 42 23.61 -11.07 10.49
C LEU A 42 24.80 -10.48 11.26
N LEU A 43 25.00 -9.16 11.21
CA LEU A 43 26.04 -8.50 12.00
C LEU A 43 25.84 -8.73 13.50
N VAL A 44 24.61 -8.55 14.01
CA VAL A 44 24.30 -8.77 15.43
C VAL A 44 24.52 -10.23 15.83
N ILE A 45 24.06 -11.19 15.02
CA ILE A 45 24.26 -12.62 15.23
C ILE A 45 25.73 -12.97 15.29
N PHE A 46 26.53 -12.45 14.36
CA PHE A 46 27.99 -12.62 14.35
C PHE A 46 28.64 -12.10 15.62
N LEU A 47 28.25 -10.92 16.09
CA LEU A 47 28.74 -10.34 17.35
C LEU A 47 28.33 -11.19 18.57
N LEU A 48 27.14 -11.80 18.55
CA LEU A 48 26.63 -12.67 19.62
C LEU A 48 27.31 -14.02 19.63
N TYR A 49 27.65 -14.58 18.47
CA TYR A 49 28.27 -15.91 18.38
C TYR A 49 29.55 -16.03 19.19
N SER A 50 30.21 -14.92 19.43
CA SER A 50 31.45 -14.84 20.24
C SER A 50 31.21 -14.67 21.75
N GLN A 51 29.95 -14.68 22.22
CA GLN A 51 29.59 -14.58 23.64
C GLN A 51 29.13 -15.94 24.17
N LYS A 52 29.86 -16.48 25.17
CA LYS A 52 29.61 -17.87 25.66
C LYS A 52 28.50 -17.97 26.71
N ASP A 53 28.08 -16.86 27.37
CA ASP A 53 27.26 -16.90 28.60
C ASP A 53 25.95 -16.10 28.45
N CYS A 54 25.14 -16.40 27.44
CA CYS A 54 23.84 -15.76 27.32
C CYS A 54 22.71 -16.75 27.63
N HIS A 55 21.83 -16.38 28.57
CA HIS A 55 20.61 -17.14 28.88
C HIS A 55 19.62 -17.00 27.72
N ILE A 56 19.06 -18.11 27.27
CA ILE A 56 18.06 -18.12 26.21
C ILE A 56 16.68 -17.84 26.79
N ILE A 57 15.88 -17.04 26.09
CA ILE A 57 14.49 -16.79 26.45
C ILE A 57 13.68 -18.06 26.16
N PRO A 58 12.88 -18.56 27.13
CA PRO A 58 12.14 -19.80 26.94
C PRO A 58 11.09 -19.64 25.81
N VAL A 59 11.19 -20.52 24.81
CA VAL A 59 10.33 -20.54 23.61
C VAL A 59 8.84 -20.83 23.94
N LYS A 60 8.56 -21.39 25.11
CA LYS A 60 7.20 -21.76 25.59
C LYS A 60 6.38 -20.58 26.14
N LYS A 61 6.71 -19.35 25.84
CA LYS A 61 5.95 -18.17 26.30
C LYS A 61 4.87 -17.74 25.30
N PRO A 62 3.74 -17.19 25.74
CA PRO A 62 2.59 -16.89 24.87
C PRO A 62 2.91 -16.05 23.65
N LEU A 63 3.81 -15.06 23.76
CA LEU A 63 4.22 -14.22 22.63
C LEU A 63 4.93 -15.03 21.54
N PHE A 64 5.87 -15.89 21.91
CA PHE A 64 6.62 -16.71 20.95
C PHE A 64 5.72 -17.73 20.25
N LEU A 65 4.78 -18.34 21.01
CA LEU A 65 3.80 -19.24 20.46
C LEU A 65 2.88 -18.51 19.46
N ALA A 66 2.38 -17.32 19.81
CA ALA A 66 1.54 -16.54 18.92
C ALA A 66 2.28 -16.14 17.62
N ILE A 67 3.55 -15.69 17.72
CA ILE A 67 4.38 -15.38 16.55
C ILE A 67 4.61 -16.62 15.69
N GLY A 68 5.01 -17.74 16.30
CA GLY A 68 5.24 -19.00 15.59
C GLY A 68 3.98 -19.51 14.89
N SER A 69 2.82 -19.46 15.58
CA SER A 69 1.53 -19.82 14.98
C SER A 69 1.14 -18.89 13.82
N TYR A 70 1.38 -17.58 13.93
CA TYR A 70 1.12 -16.63 12.86
C TYR A 70 1.97 -16.92 11.62
N LEU A 71 3.26 -17.15 11.79
CA LEU A 71 4.17 -17.52 10.70
C LEU A 71 3.78 -18.85 10.05
N LEU A 72 3.44 -19.85 10.87
CA LEU A 72 2.97 -21.14 10.36
C LEU A 72 1.67 -20.98 9.55
N LEU A 73 0.70 -20.22 10.06
CA LEU A 73 -0.55 -19.94 9.34
C LEU A 73 -0.30 -19.19 8.04
N SER A 74 0.66 -18.24 8.00
CA SER A 74 1.03 -17.56 6.76
C SER A 74 1.62 -18.50 5.71
N ILE A 75 2.35 -19.56 6.13
CA ILE A 75 2.84 -20.61 5.23
C ILE A 75 1.68 -21.50 4.78
N VAL A 76 0.86 -21.98 5.71
CA VAL A 76 -0.24 -22.92 5.45
C VAL A 76 -1.32 -22.26 4.58
N SER A 77 -1.63 -20.96 4.80
CA SER A 77 -2.60 -20.22 3.99
C SER A 77 -2.16 -20.12 2.52
N SER A 78 -0.86 -20.14 2.27
CA SER A 78 -0.31 -20.08 0.91
C SER A 78 -0.22 -21.46 0.25
N TYR A 79 -0.52 -22.56 0.98
CA TYR A 79 -0.47 -23.90 0.41
C TYR A 79 -1.45 -24.05 -0.76
N GLY A 80 -0.94 -24.50 -1.92
CA GLY A 80 -1.69 -24.59 -3.17
C GLY A 80 -1.71 -23.30 -4.02
N ASN A 81 -1.26 -22.17 -3.48
CA ASN A 81 -1.10 -20.91 -4.22
C ASN A 81 0.12 -20.12 -3.72
N PHE A 82 1.28 -20.80 -3.67
CA PHE A 82 2.52 -20.20 -3.19
C PHE A 82 3.21 -19.44 -4.32
N THR A 83 3.06 -18.12 -4.32
CA THR A 83 3.57 -17.24 -5.36
C THR A 83 4.91 -16.60 -4.98
N THR A 84 5.52 -15.85 -5.92
CA THR A 84 6.70 -15.02 -5.62
C THR A 84 6.41 -13.96 -4.56
N GLU A 85 5.16 -13.48 -4.49
CA GLU A 85 4.72 -12.52 -3.46
C GLU A 85 4.62 -13.19 -2.09
N SER A 86 4.24 -14.48 -2.03
CA SER A 86 4.27 -15.26 -0.79
C SER A 86 5.69 -15.38 -0.22
N HIS A 87 6.68 -15.69 -1.06
CA HIS A 87 8.10 -15.70 -0.66
C HIS A 87 8.54 -14.36 -0.08
N TYR A 88 8.14 -13.27 -0.75
CA TYR A 88 8.50 -11.92 -0.33
C TYR A 88 7.89 -11.57 1.04
N VAL A 89 6.57 -11.75 1.21
CA VAL A 89 5.87 -11.45 2.47
C VAL A 89 6.41 -12.30 3.61
N LEU A 90 6.62 -13.60 3.40
CA LEU A 90 7.18 -14.50 4.42
C LEU A 90 8.60 -14.11 4.80
N SER A 91 9.48 -13.79 3.84
CA SER A 91 10.85 -13.35 4.13
C SER A 91 10.87 -12.08 4.98
N LYS A 92 9.97 -11.14 4.69
CA LYS A 92 9.78 -9.90 5.46
C LYS A 92 9.27 -10.17 6.88
N GLN A 93 8.24 -11.00 7.04
CA GLN A 93 7.69 -11.37 8.36
C GLN A 93 8.75 -12.07 9.22
N LEU A 94 9.46 -13.05 8.66
CA LEU A 94 10.52 -13.78 9.33
C LEU A 94 11.63 -12.87 9.84
N VAL A 95 12.12 -11.94 9.03
CA VAL A 95 13.22 -11.03 9.43
C VAL A 95 12.76 -10.01 10.47
N ILE A 96 11.51 -9.50 10.39
CA ILE A 96 10.94 -8.57 11.36
C ILE A 96 10.76 -9.26 12.74
N PHE A 97 10.19 -10.46 12.77
CA PHE A 97 10.05 -11.19 14.04
C PHE A 97 11.39 -11.67 14.59
N SER A 98 12.38 -11.99 13.75
CA SER A 98 13.75 -12.26 14.18
C SER A 98 14.38 -11.03 14.86
N PHE A 99 14.16 -9.85 14.32
CA PHE A 99 14.59 -8.60 14.95
C PHE A 99 13.96 -8.41 16.34
N LEU A 100 12.64 -8.66 16.48
CA LEU A 100 11.96 -8.63 17.76
C LEU A 100 12.60 -9.60 18.77
N LEU A 101 12.75 -10.86 18.40
CA LEU A 101 13.22 -11.92 19.29
C LEU A 101 14.66 -11.71 19.74
N ILE A 102 15.54 -11.31 18.81
CA ILE A 102 16.93 -10.94 19.12
C ILE A 102 16.98 -9.70 20.03
N THR A 103 16.17 -8.68 19.75
CA THR A 103 16.14 -7.47 20.58
C THR A 103 15.63 -7.75 21.99
N ILE A 104 14.60 -8.59 22.16
CA ILE A 104 14.13 -9.05 23.48
C ILE A 104 15.27 -9.77 24.23
N HIS A 105 15.96 -10.69 23.54
CA HIS A 105 17.08 -11.44 24.12
C HIS A 105 18.19 -10.51 24.62
N LEU A 106 18.60 -9.52 23.80
CA LEU A 106 19.64 -8.58 24.15
C LEU A 106 19.26 -7.66 25.33
N LEU A 107 18.02 -7.18 25.35
CA LEU A 107 17.52 -6.33 26.44
C LEU A 107 17.40 -7.13 27.74
N TYR A 108 16.86 -8.35 27.70
CA TYR A 108 16.69 -9.21 28.84
C TYR A 108 18.02 -9.56 29.50
N ASN A 109 19.03 -9.90 28.71
CA ASN A 109 20.38 -10.23 29.18
C ASN A 109 21.25 -8.97 29.47
N LYS A 110 20.68 -7.77 29.40
CA LYS A 110 21.38 -6.49 29.67
C LYS A 110 22.59 -6.24 28.75
N ILE A 111 22.64 -6.90 27.57
CA ILE A 111 23.65 -6.68 26.53
C ILE A 111 23.36 -5.38 25.77
N LEU A 112 22.07 -5.05 25.63
CA LEU A 112 21.57 -3.81 25.03
C LEU A 112 20.80 -3.03 26.08
N HIS A 113 21.15 -1.76 26.29
CA HIS A 113 20.38 -0.88 27.17
C HIS A 113 19.26 -0.17 26.41
N ILE A 114 18.09 -0.07 27.04
CA ILE A 114 16.88 0.58 26.49
C ILE A 114 17.17 1.99 26.01
N ASP A 115 18.08 2.71 26.67
CA ASP A 115 18.44 4.09 26.34
C ASP A 115 19.00 4.26 24.91
N TYR A 116 19.72 3.27 24.36
CA TYR A 116 20.21 3.32 22.99
C TYR A 116 19.07 3.20 21.97
N LEU A 117 18.07 2.36 22.26
CA LEU A 117 16.87 2.24 21.43
C LEU A 117 16.05 3.54 21.47
N ILE A 118 15.84 4.12 22.65
CA ILE A 118 15.10 5.39 22.79
C ILE A 118 15.80 6.50 22.01
N LYS A 119 17.12 6.66 22.18
CA LYS A 119 17.90 7.67 21.47
C LYS A 119 17.87 7.43 19.94
N GLY A 120 17.95 6.19 19.50
CA GLY A 120 17.84 5.82 18.09
C GLY A 120 16.47 6.18 17.49
N CYS A 121 15.38 5.87 18.21
CA CYS A 121 14.01 6.21 17.77
C CYS A 121 13.77 7.74 17.77
N ILE A 122 14.31 8.47 18.76
CA ILE A 122 14.33 9.94 18.73
C ILE A 122 15.08 10.43 17.50
N GLY A 123 16.24 9.82 17.18
CA GLY A 123 17.03 10.13 16.00
C GLY A 123 16.26 9.95 14.69
N ILE A 124 15.53 8.83 14.55
CA ILE A 124 14.63 8.62 13.38
C ILE A 124 13.64 9.77 13.24
N GLY A 125 12.98 10.17 14.34
CA GLY A 125 12.01 11.27 14.32
C GLY A 125 12.64 12.61 13.92
N ILE A 126 13.82 12.94 14.44
CA ILE A 126 14.55 14.18 14.07
C ILE A 126 14.97 14.16 12.61
N ILE A 127 15.54 13.06 12.11
CA ILE A 127 15.94 12.92 10.71
C ILE A 127 14.71 13.03 9.79
N ALA A 128 13.60 12.40 10.16
CA ALA A 128 12.34 12.52 9.43
C ALA A 128 11.86 13.97 9.34
N LEU A 129 11.97 14.73 10.44
CA LEU A 129 11.60 16.16 10.48
C LEU A 129 12.53 17.01 9.62
N ILE A 130 13.85 16.82 9.72
CA ILE A 130 14.83 17.53 8.88
C ILE A 130 14.51 17.32 7.40
N GLY A 131 14.31 16.08 6.97
CA GLY A 131 13.93 15.78 5.60
C GLY A 131 12.57 16.35 5.19
N ALA A 132 11.60 16.41 6.11
CA ALA A 132 10.30 17.01 5.86
C ALA A 132 10.40 18.53 5.64
N TYR A 133 11.15 19.23 6.50
CA TYR A 133 11.39 20.66 6.35
C TYR A 133 12.21 20.97 5.09
N TYR A 134 13.21 20.17 4.78
CA TYR A 134 13.99 20.32 3.54
C TYR A 134 13.07 20.25 2.32
N HIS A 135 12.24 19.21 2.19
CA HIS A 135 11.30 19.07 1.07
C HIS A 135 10.25 20.20 1.06
N TRP A 136 9.80 20.66 2.22
CA TRP A 136 8.85 21.75 2.31
C TRP A 136 9.45 23.07 1.80
N ILE A 137 10.68 23.41 2.21
CA ILE A 137 11.41 24.61 1.79
C ILE A 137 11.74 24.53 0.31
N GLU A 138 12.29 23.43 -0.18
CA GLU A 138 12.62 23.20 -1.59
C GLU A 138 11.41 23.48 -2.50
N LYS A 139 10.25 22.91 -2.17
CA LYS A 139 9.02 23.12 -2.96
C LYS A 139 8.42 24.52 -2.83
N THR A 140 8.78 25.26 -1.80
CA THR A 140 8.37 26.64 -1.61
C THR A 140 9.22 27.61 -2.42
N ILE A 141 10.52 27.37 -2.53
CA ILE A 141 11.47 28.18 -3.32
C ILE A 141 11.17 28.08 -4.82
N ASP A 142 10.71 26.92 -5.32
CA ASP A 142 10.28 26.72 -6.72
C ASP A 142 9.07 27.58 -7.14
N GLY A 143 8.68 28.59 -6.33
CA GLY A 143 7.62 29.57 -6.65
C GLY A 143 6.19 29.03 -6.50
N GLU A 144 6.02 27.87 -5.94
CA GLU A 144 4.69 27.29 -5.73
C GLU A 144 4.12 27.60 -4.35
N LYS A 145 2.82 27.94 -4.33
CA LYS A 145 2.11 28.27 -3.09
C LYS A 145 2.27 27.15 -2.05
N ILE A 146 2.78 27.50 -0.88
CA ILE A 146 3.19 26.66 0.27
C ILE A 146 2.28 25.46 0.55
N PHE A 147 0.96 25.63 0.43
CA PHE A 147 -0.03 24.61 0.74
C PHE A 147 -0.43 23.70 -0.43
N ARG A 148 -0.06 24.05 -1.66
CA ARG A 148 -0.52 23.35 -2.87
C ARG A 148 0.14 21.97 -3.03
N ARG A 149 1.34 21.78 -2.48
CA ARG A 149 2.12 20.54 -2.58
C ARG A 149 2.41 19.84 -1.25
N ALA A 150 1.57 20.02 -0.24
CA ALA A 150 1.67 19.23 1.00
C ALA A 150 1.75 17.70 0.73
N GLY A 151 1.15 17.21 -0.36
CA GLY A 151 1.24 15.84 -0.82
C GLY A 151 2.64 15.39 -1.26
N LEU A 152 3.53 16.32 -1.59
CA LEU A 152 4.91 16.02 -2.01
C LEU A 152 5.90 15.97 -0.85
N VAL A 153 5.52 16.46 0.33
CA VAL A 153 6.37 16.39 1.53
C VAL A 153 6.33 14.97 2.09
N LYS A 154 7.29 14.16 1.69
CA LYS A 154 7.40 12.75 2.11
C LYS A 154 8.68 12.43 2.88
N SER A 155 9.63 13.39 2.99
CA SER A 155 10.96 13.13 3.57
C SER A 155 11.60 11.90 2.93
N PHE A 156 12.15 10.99 3.71
CA PHE A 156 12.75 9.73 3.29
C PHE A 156 11.75 8.56 3.21
N PHE A 157 10.44 8.84 3.18
CA PHE A 157 9.37 7.83 3.19
C PHE A 157 8.63 7.81 1.85
N ALA A 158 7.92 6.71 1.56
CA ALA A 158 7.28 6.55 0.26
C ALA A 158 6.17 7.60 0.00
N ASN A 159 5.45 8.03 1.03
CA ASN A 159 4.41 9.04 0.91
C ASN A 159 4.20 9.83 2.22
N LYS A 160 3.38 10.89 2.14
CA LYS A 160 3.08 11.79 3.25
C LYS A 160 2.42 11.11 4.46
N ASN A 161 1.56 10.11 4.24
CA ASN A 161 0.85 9.43 5.33
C ASN A 161 1.82 8.60 6.16
N LEU A 162 2.75 7.93 5.49
CA LEU A 162 3.80 7.14 6.14
C LEU A 162 4.77 8.04 6.93
N LEU A 163 5.10 9.23 6.43
CA LEU A 163 5.86 10.21 7.20
C LEU A 163 5.10 10.62 8.47
N ALA A 164 3.81 10.94 8.35
CA ALA A 164 3.00 11.35 9.50
C ALA A 164 2.90 10.24 10.55
N SER A 165 2.73 8.98 10.13
CA SER A 165 2.66 7.84 11.05
C SER A 165 3.99 7.55 11.75
N ILE A 166 5.14 7.71 11.07
CA ILE A 166 6.47 7.62 11.70
C ILE A 166 6.64 8.69 12.77
N LEU A 167 6.28 9.95 12.48
CA LEU A 167 6.35 11.03 13.46
C LEU A 167 5.48 10.74 14.69
N PHE A 168 4.28 10.18 14.48
CA PHE A 168 3.44 9.71 15.57
C PHE A 168 4.11 8.59 16.38
N MET A 169 4.68 7.57 15.72
CA MET A 169 5.35 6.45 16.40
C MET A 169 6.60 6.88 17.16
N CYS A 170 7.25 7.98 16.78
CA CYS A 170 8.36 8.55 17.53
C CYS A 170 7.91 9.36 18.76
N LEU A 171 6.64 9.79 18.85
CA LEU A 171 6.14 10.61 19.94
C LEU A 171 6.31 9.98 21.34
N PRO A 172 6.02 8.68 21.57
CA PRO A 172 6.31 8.04 22.86
C PRO A 172 7.77 8.13 23.28
N PHE A 173 8.71 8.00 22.33
CA PHE A 173 10.13 8.10 22.60
C PHE A 173 10.58 9.53 22.91
N PHE A 174 10.02 10.52 22.24
CA PHE A 174 10.23 11.93 22.62
C PHE A 174 9.75 12.20 24.06
N LEU A 175 8.57 11.69 24.44
CA LEU A 175 8.03 11.85 25.80
C LEU A 175 8.90 11.15 26.86
N ILE A 176 9.43 9.96 26.56
CA ILE A 176 10.39 9.25 27.43
C ILE A 176 11.70 10.05 27.50
N GLY A 177 12.16 10.61 26.40
CA GLY A 177 13.37 11.43 26.29
C GLY A 177 13.38 12.69 27.17
N LEU A 178 12.20 13.24 27.53
CA LEU A 178 12.07 14.37 28.45
C LEU A 178 12.64 14.10 29.87
N LYS A 179 12.78 12.80 30.19
CA LYS A 179 13.27 12.34 31.51
C LYS A 179 14.73 11.90 31.50
N GLN A 180 15.38 11.96 30.35
CA GLN A 180 16.79 11.59 30.16
C GLN A 180 17.74 12.78 30.40
N SER A 181 18.97 12.69 29.92
CA SER A 181 19.98 13.74 30.02
C SER A 181 19.51 15.08 29.42
N LYS A 182 20.09 16.20 29.90
CA LYS A 182 19.72 17.56 29.43
C LYS A 182 19.73 17.68 27.91
N LYS A 183 20.72 17.08 27.21
CA LYS A 183 20.83 17.09 25.74
C LYS A 183 19.64 16.37 25.09
N VAL A 184 19.33 15.13 25.52
CA VAL A 184 18.22 14.34 24.99
C VAL A 184 16.87 15.01 25.25
N LYS A 185 16.71 15.61 26.42
CA LYS A 185 15.50 16.38 26.77
C LYS A 185 15.28 17.54 25.81
N ILE A 186 16.31 18.35 25.53
CA ILE A 186 16.22 19.49 24.60
C ILE A 186 15.86 18.98 23.20
N ILE A 187 16.56 17.96 22.69
CA ILE A 187 16.28 17.36 21.37
C ILE A 187 14.82 16.86 21.29
N SER A 188 14.32 16.24 22.36
CA SER A 188 12.95 15.75 22.42
C SER A 188 11.92 16.88 22.37
N ILE A 189 12.16 17.97 23.10
CA ILE A 189 11.29 19.17 23.08
C ILE A 189 11.26 19.77 21.67
N VAL A 190 12.43 20.01 21.09
CA VAL A 190 12.56 20.55 19.72
C VAL A 190 11.86 19.63 18.71
N GLY A 191 12.06 18.30 18.80
CA GLY A 191 11.42 17.34 17.95
C GLY A 191 9.89 17.38 18.04
N MET A 192 9.32 17.41 19.23
CA MET A 192 7.86 17.51 19.41
C MET A 192 7.30 18.81 18.87
N LEU A 193 7.93 19.95 19.16
CA LEU A 193 7.46 21.26 18.69
C LEU A 193 7.56 21.36 17.17
N SER A 194 8.64 20.85 16.57
CA SER A 194 8.83 20.84 15.11
C SER A 194 7.88 19.88 14.40
N ALA A 195 7.41 18.82 15.07
CA ALA A 195 6.47 17.87 14.46
C ALA A 195 5.07 18.48 14.26
N ILE A 196 4.66 19.43 15.09
CA ILE A 196 3.31 20.03 15.04
C ILE A 196 3.01 20.66 13.67
N PRO A 197 3.79 21.64 13.15
CA PRO A 197 3.48 22.25 11.84
C PRO A 197 3.56 21.25 10.70
N ILE A 198 4.49 20.29 10.74
CA ILE A 198 4.57 19.24 9.70
C ILE A 198 3.33 18.35 9.73
N LEU A 199 2.87 17.88 10.91
CA LEU A 199 1.66 17.04 11.01
C LEU A 199 0.41 17.80 10.51
N ILE A 200 0.29 19.10 10.82
CA ILE A 200 -0.80 19.96 10.29
C ILE A 200 -0.71 20.02 8.75
N LEU A 201 0.48 20.29 8.21
CA LEU A 201 0.70 20.36 6.77
C LEU A 201 0.34 19.05 6.06
N LEU A 202 0.74 17.90 6.62
CA LEU A 202 0.46 16.57 6.03
C LEU A 202 -1.03 16.22 6.07
N GLY A 203 -1.78 16.67 7.09
CA GLY A 203 -3.24 16.51 7.19
C GLY A 203 -3.74 15.06 7.22
N THR A 204 -2.97 14.15 7.81
CA THR A 204 -3.29 12.71 7.81
C THR A 204 -4.31 12.38 8.89
N ARG A 205 -5.58 12.12 8.49
CA ARG A 205 -6.73 11.90 9.40
C ARG A 205 -6.50 10.74 10.37
N ALA A 206 -5.96 9.61 9.91
CA ALA A 206 -5.66 8.45 10.75
C ALA A 206 -4.68 8.79 11.88
N VAL A 207 -3.67 9.63 11.59
CA VAL A 207 -2.69 10.07 12.59
C VAL A 207 -3.32 11.05 13.59
N PHE A 208 -4.20 11.95 13.16
CA PHE A 208 -4.94 12.80 14.07
C PHE A 208 -5.82 12.01 15.03
N LEU A 209 -6.50 10.98 14.54
CA LEU A 209 -7.28 10.07 15.37
C LEU A 209 -6.37 9.30 16.36
N ALA A 210 -5.21 8.84 15.91
CA ALA A 210 -4.24 8.17 16.77
C ALA A 210 -3.71 9.09 17.89
N ILE A 211 -3.43 10.37 17.58
CA ILE A 211 -3.04 11.39 18.58
C ILE A 211 -4.18 11.63 19.56
N ALA A 212 -5.45 11.68 19.10
CA ALA A 212 -6.62 11.84 19.98
C ALA A 212 -6.75 10.68 20.97
N VAL A 213 -6.68 9.44 20.45
CA VAL A 213 -6.75 8.23 21.30
C VAL A 213 -5.60 8.20 22.29
N PHE A 214 -4.38 8.53 21.85
CA PHE A 214 -3.22 8.63 22.73
C PHE A 214 -3.44 9.67 23.84
N GLY A 215 -3.87 10.89 23.48
CA GLY A 215 -4.17 11.95 24.44
C GLY A 215 -5.25 11.57 25.44
N LEU A 216 -6.32 10.89 24.98
CA LEU A 216 -7.39 10.37 25.83
C LEU A 216 -6.86 9.33 26.82
N LEU A 217 -6.01 8.40 26.41
CA LEU A 217 -5.38 7.44 27.31
C LEU A 217 -4.54 8.12 28.40
N LEU A 218 -3.75 9.14 28.02
CA LEU A 218 -2.96 9.93 28.97
C LEU A 218 -3.87 10.66 29.97
N LEU A 219 -4.96 11.25 29.51
CA LEU A 219 -5.94 11.95 30.35
C LEU A 219 -6.63 10.99 31.32
N CYS A 220 -7.21 9.90 30.82
CA CYS A 220 -7.90 8.90 31.65
C CYS A 220 -6.98 8.37 32.76
N TYR A 221 -5.72 8.08 32.39
CA TYR A 221 -4.76 7.62 33.37
C TYR A 221 -4.42 8.71 34.43
N SER A 222 -4.19 9.96 34.01
CA SER A 222 -3.88 11.07 34.89
C SER A 222 -5.04 11.40 35.88
N LEU A 223 -6.28 11.24 35.44
CA LEU A 223 -7.47 11.41 36.27
C LEU A 223 -7.60 10.29 37.32
N ARG A 224 -7.38 9.03 36.89
CA ARG A 224 -7.48 7.87 37.78
C ARG A 224 -6.49 7.89 38.95
N GLU A 225 -5.25 8.27 38.70
CA GLU A 225 -4.17 8.25 39.69
C GLU A 225 -4.17 9.48 40.62
N LYS A 226 -5.20 10.33 40.57
CA LYS A 226 -5.30 11.59 41.38
C LYS A 226 -4.04 12.45 41.30
N TYR A 227 -3.32 12.42 40.17
CA TYR A 227 -2.17 13.27 39.96
C TYR A 227 -2.55 14.75 40.01
N GLY A 228 -1.64 15.58 40.56
CA GLY A 228 -1.85 17.01 40.68
C GLY A 228 -2.16 17.70 39.34
N ILE A 229 -2.74 18.88 39.41
CA ILE A 229 -3.24 19.74 38.32
C ILE A 229 -2.33 19.75 37.07
N ARG A 230 -0.99 19.82 37.25
CA ARG A 230 -0.03 19.88 36.10
C ARG A 230 -0.13 18.69 35.14
N LYS A 231 -0.36 17.47 35.65
CA LYS A 231 -0.45 16.27 34.79
C LYS A 231 -1.82 16.14 34.15
N ARG A 232 -2.89 16.63 34.77
CA ARG A 232 -4.22 16.73 34.17
C ARG A 232 -4.22 17.75 33.04
N ILE A 233 -3.54 18.89 33.20
CA ILE A 233 -3.36 19.93 32.19
C ILE A 233 -2.62 19.34 30.97
N PHE A 234 -1.63 18.44 31.17
CA PHE A 234 -0.92 17.81 30.06
C PHE A 234 -1.84 16.90 29.22
N GLY A 235 -2.68 16.06 29.84
CA GLY A 235 -3.66 15.23 29.15
C GLY A 235 -4.76 16.07 28.45
N LEU A 236 -5.27 17.12 29.11
CA LEU A 236 -6.20 18.08 28.52
C LEU A 236 -5.54 18.87 27.37
N GLY A 237 -4.29 19.31 27.59
CA GLY A 237 -3.52 20.01 26.57
C GLY A 237 -3.34 19.22 25.28
N SER A 238 -3.11 17.91 25.35
CA SER A 238 -3.01 17.06 24.15
C SER A 238 -4.32 17.00 23.37
N ILE A 239 -5.48 16.98 24.08
CA ILE A 239 -6.80 17.02 23.44
C ILE A 239 -7.08 18.41 22.87
N VAL A 240 -6.75 19.48 23.60
CA VAL A 240 -6.89 20.86 23.10
C VAL A 240 -6.02 21.10 21.87
N ILE A 241 -4.77 20.64 21.87
CA ILE A 241 -3.88 20.72 20.71
C ILE A 241 -4.50 19.97 19.52
N LEU A 242 -5.05 18.79 19.73
CA LEU A 242 -5.71 18.05 18.67
C LEU A 242 -6.92 18.80 18.11
N VAL A 243 -7.80 19.31 18.98
CA VAL A 243 -8.98 20.10 18.59
C VAL A 243 -8.54 21.34 17.82
N LEU A 244 -7.50 22.03 18.29
CA LEU A 244 -6.91 23.17 17.57
C LEU A 244 -6.32 22.75 16.23
N MET A 245 -5.61 21.63 16.15
CA MET A 245 -5.08 21.09 14.89
C MET A 245 -6.22 20.76 13.91
N MET A 246 -7.30 20.12 14.38
CA MET A 246 -8.48 19.85 13.57
C MET A 246 -9.21 21.13 13.14
N PHE A 247 -9.32 22.12 14.04
CA PHE A 247 -9.92 23.43 13.75
C PHE A 247 -9.09 24.23 12.75
N ILE A 248 -7.77 24.28 12.92
CA ILE A 248 -6.83 24.92 12.00
C ILE A 248 -6.90 24.21 10.62
N TYR A 249 -6.87 22.88 10.62
CA TYR A 249 -7.02 22.11 9.41
C TYR A 249 -8.34 22.43 8.69
N LYS A 250 -9.48 22.38 9.41
CA LYS A 250 -10.80 22.66 8.85
C LYS A 250 -10.93 24.10 8.30
N ASN A 251 -10.41 25.09 9.01
CA ASN A 251 -10.66 26.51 8.66
C ASN A 251 -9.59 27.17 7.80
N LEU A 252 -8.30 26.77 7.95
CA LEU A 252 -7.19 27.32 7.19
C LEU A 252 -6.79 26.45 6.00
N VAL A 253 -6.99 25.14 6.12
CA VAL A 253 -6.54 24.17 5.12
C VAL A 253 -7.69 23.72 4.21
N VAL A 254 -8.95 23.74 4.71
CA VAL A 254 -10.15 23.38 3.95
C VAL A 254 -10.96 24.64 3.65
N PRO A 255 -10.88 25.21 2.43
CA PRO A 255 -11.67 26.38 2.04
C PRO A 255 -13.17 26.03 2.00
N LYS A 256 -14.01 27.01 2.30
CA LYS A 256 -15.47 26.88 2.18
C LYS A 256 -15.88 26.69 0.71
N ALA A 257 -16.87 25.84 0.45
CA ALA A 257 -17.35 25.52 -0.91
C ALA A 257 -17.74 26.79 -1.75
N LYS A 258 -18.24 27.85 -1.10
CA LYS A 258 -18.58 29.14 -1.73
C LYS A 258 -17.33 29.88 -2.26
N ASP A 259 -16.19 29.77 -1.55
CA ASP A 259 -14.96 30.46 -1.92
C ASP A 259 -14.29 29.83 -3.15
N ILE A 260 -14.68 28.60 -3.49
CA ILE A 260 -14.09 27.80 -4.59
C ILE A 260 -14.77 28.13 -5.92
N ALA A 261 -16.07 28.32 -5.92
CA ALA A 261 -16.84 28.67 -7.13
C ALA A 261 -16.45 30.05 -7.68
N THR A 262 -15.96 30.96 -6.81
CA THR A 262 -15.59 32.33 -7.15
C THR A 262 -14.08 32.59 -7.18
N SER A 263 -13.26 31.66 -6.62
CA SER A 263 -11.82 31.85 -6.48
C SER A 263 -11.06 31.32 -7.68
N LYS A 264 -10.31 32.20 -8.36
CA LYS A 264 -9.22 31.83 -9.27
C LYS A 264 -8.04 31.17 -8.54
N SER A 265 -8.14 30.95 -7.22
CA SER A 265 -7.08 30.37 -6.38
C SER A 265 -7.09 28.84 -6.45
N THR A 266 -6.11 28.32 -7.13
CA THR A 266 -5.81 26.87 -7.23
C THR A 266 -5.53 26.18 -5.88
N SER A 267 -5.12 26.93 -4.85
CA SER A 267 -4.90 26.40 -3.49
C SER A 267 -6.22 26.01 -2.80
N ALA A 268 -7.25 26.85 -2.92
CA ALA A 268 -8.58 26.58 -2.39
C ALA A 268 -9.19 25.31 -3.03
N GLN A 269 -9.03 25.14 -4.34
CA GLN A 269 -9.49 23.94 -5.05
C GLN A 269 -8.75 22.66 -4.62
N TYR A 270 -7.45 22.76 -4.31
CA TYR A 270 -6.66 21.61 -3.84
C TYR A 270 -7.11 21.14 -2.46
N PHE A 271 -7.32 22.06 -1.52
CA PHE A 271 -7.79 21.72 -0.17
C PHE A 271 -9.23 21.20 -0.16
N TYR A 272 -10.09 21.74 -1.03
CA TYR A 272 -11.42 21.20 -1.24
C TYR A 272 -11.38 19.77 -1.78
N ARG A 273 -10.51 19.48 -2.75
CA ARG A 273 -10.29 18.11 -3.24
C ARG A 273 -9.79 17.16 -2.14
N ILE A 274 -8.90 17.61 -1.23
CA ILE A 274 -8.44 16.80 -0.10
C ILE A 274 -9.57 16.58 0.92
N ALA A 275 -10.35 17.61 1.21
CA ALA A 275 -11.45 17.54 2.18
C ALA A 275 -12.65 16.75 1.67
N ASN A 276 -12.98 16.92 0.40
CA ASN A 276 -14.04 16.22 -0.31
C ASN A 276 -13.50 15.11 -1.21
N SER A 277 -12.19 14.75 -1.08
CA SER A 277 -11.68 13.60 -1.80
C SER A 277 -12.54 12.40 -1.38
N ASN A 278 -13.10 11.72 -2.38
CA ASN A 278 -13.85 10.47 -2.23
C ASN A 278 -12.96 9.32 -1.70
N THR A 279 -11.81 9.64 -1.07
CA THR A 279 -10.85 8.65 -0.55
C THR A 279 -11.45 7.72 0.48
N PHE A 280 -12.39 8.20 1.30
CA PHE A 280 -13.10 7.32 2.23
C PHE A 280 -14.10 6.43 1.49
N ILE A 281 -14.88 7.00 0.56
CA ILE A 281 -15.83 6.27 -0.28
C ILE A 281 -15.10 5.24 -1.16
N SER A 282 -13.93 5.57 -1.67
CA SER A 282 -13.11 4.61 -2.41
C SER A 282 -12.61 3.47 -1.51
N ARG A 283 -12.20 3.78 -0.27
CA ARG A 283 -11.75 2.76 0.69
C ARG A 283 -12.86 1.80 1.11
N THR A 284 -14.09 2.29 1.34
CA THR A 284 -15.21 1.39 1.67
C THR A 284 -15.46 0.37 0.55
N LYS A 285 -15.32 0.78 -0.71
CA LYS A 285 -15.44 -0.13 -1.85
C LYS A 285 -14.30 -1.17 -1.91
N PHE A 286 -13.07 -0.76 -1.57
CA PHE A 286 -11.96 -1.71 -1.43
C PHE A 286 -12.25 -2.72 -0.32
N TRP A 287 -12.85 -2.27 0.77
CA TRP A 287 -13.21 -3.12 1.90
C TRP A 287 -14.36 -4.07 1.54
N ASP A 288 -15.39 -3.60 0.82
CA ASP A 288 -16.51 -4.45 0.37
C ASP A 288 -16.01 -5.60 -0.53
N ASN A 289 -15.15 -5.30 -1.51
CA ASN A 289 -14.55 -6.31 -2.37
C ASN A 289 -13.59 -7.23 -1.60
N SER A 290 -12.82 -6.70 -0.64
CA SER A 290 -11.96 -7.50 0.22
C SER A 290 -12.77 -8.45 1.12
N ILE A 291 -13.92 -8.00 1.64
CA ILE A 291 -14.85 -8.86 2.39
C ILE A 291 -15.44 -9.94 1.49
N ALA A 292 -15.77 -9.62 0.24
CA ALA A 292 -16.22 -10.61 -0.73
C ALA A 292 -15.14 -11.68 -0.99
N MET A 293 -13.87 -11.25 -1.14
CA MET A 293 -12.73 -12.15 -1.27
C MET A 293 -12.59 -13.08 -0.05
N TRP A 294 -12.63 -12.51 1.17
CA TRP A 294 -12.55 -13.30 2.40
C TRP A 294 -13.66 -14.34 2.50
N LYS A 295 -14.90 -14.00 2.12
CA LYS A 295 -16.04 -14.93 2.16
C LYS A 295 -15.87 -16.18 1.30
N GLU A 296 -15.06 -16.14 0.24
CA GLU A 296 -14.75 -17.33 -0.57
C GLU A 296 -13.78 -18.29 0.15
N LYS A 297 -12.84 -17.75 0.95
CA LYS A 297 -11.85 -18.54 1.70
C LYS A 297 -11.75 -18.09 3.17
N PRO A 298 -12.81 -18.25 3.98
CA PRO A 298 -12.95 -17.56 5.26
C PRO A 298 -11.98 -18.02 6.34
N VAL A 299 -11.52 -19.26 6.31
CA VAL A 299 -10.71 -19.85 7.38
C VAL A 299 -9.23 -19.58 7.19
N MET A 300 -8.69 -19.83 5.99
CA MET A 300 -7.25 -19.76 5.67
C MET A 300 -6.89 -18.58 4.74
N GLY A 301 -7.87 -17.95 4.09
CA GLY A 301 -7.62 -16.85 3.14
C GLY A 301 -7.09 -17.30 1.78
N VAL A 302 -6.64 -16.34 0.99
CA VAL A 302 -6.12 -16.56 -0.38
C VAL A 302 -4.61 -16.84 -0.44
N GLY A 303 -3.93 -16.77 0.70
CA GLY A 303 -2.49 -16.91 0.85
C GLY A 303 -1.77 -15.57 1.00
N ALA A 304 -0.69 -15.58 1.79
CA ALA A 304 0.11 -14.39 2.08
C ALA A 304 0.67 -13.76 0.80
N GLY A 305 0.48 -12.45 0.61
CA GLY A 305 0.93 -11.68 -0.55
C GLY A 305 0.01 -11.75 -1.78
N ASN A 306 -1.06 -12.55 -1.75
CA ASN A 306 -1.91 -12.78 -2.93
C ASN A 306 -3.10 -11.80 -3.04
N TRP A 307 -3.33 -10.92 -2.07
CA TRP A 307 -4.42 -9.96 -2.13
C TRP A 307 -4.42 -9.16 -3.44
N GLN A 308 -3.29 -8.64 -3.86
CA GLN A 308 -3.15 -7.80 -5.05
C GLN A 308 -3.41 -8.54 -6.38
N VAL A 309 -3.22 -9.86 -6.39
CA VAL A 309 -3.45 -10.72 -7.56
C VAL A 309 -4.91 -11.12 -7.66
N GLU A 310 -5.54 -11.43 -6.51
CA GLU A 310 -6.91 -11.92 -6.44
C GLU A 310 -7.96 -10.80 -6.43
N PHE A 311 -7.62 -9.62 -5.91
CA PHE A 311 -8.55 -8.52 -5.69
C PHE A 311 -9.32 -8.08 -6.95
N PRO A 312 -8.72 -7.97 -8.15
CA PRO A 312 -9.45 -7.51 -9.34
C PRO A 312 -10.63 -8.41 -9.73
N LYS A 313 -10.60 -9.70 -9.34
CA LYS A 313 -11.70 -10.68 -9.55
C LYS A 313 -13.07 -10.14 -9.08
N TYR A 314 -13.09 -9.32 -8.03
CA TYR A 314 -14.32 -8.83 -7.38
C TYR A 314 -14.87 -7.53 -7.97
N GLY A 315 -14.29 -7.09 -9.08
CA GLY A 315 -14.74 -5.95 -9.87
C GLY A 315 -14.02 -4.64 -9.54
N LEU A 316 -13.75 -3.87 -10.59
CA LEU A 316 -13.04 -2.57 -10.51
C LEU A 316 -13.95 -1.36 -10.78
N ASP A 317 -15.18 -1.57 -11.21
CA ASP A 317 -16.11 -0.52 -11.67
C ASP A 317 -16.49 0.49 -10.59
N LYS A 318 -16.58 0.02 -9.35
CA LYS A 318 -17.05 0.82 -8.23
C LYS A 318 -15.96 1.71 -7.64
N MET A 319 -14.74 1.70 -8.18
CA MET A 319 -13.57 2.33 -7.52
C MET A 319 -13.50 3.85 -7.71
N ASN A 320 -14.43 4.48 -8.45
CA ASN A 320 -14.48 5.92 -8.74
C ASN A 320 -13.15 6.48 -9.29
N SER A 321 -12.36 5.64 -9.95
CA SER A 321 -11.09 6.00 -10.57
C SER A 321 -11.06 5.49 -12.00
N PHE A 322 -10.95 6.39 -12.96
CA PHE A 322 -10.78 6.04 -14.37
C PHE A 322 -9.50 5.22 -14.58
N SER A 323 -8.41 5.56 -13.89
CA SER A 323 -7.14 4.85 -14.00
C SER A 323 -7.25 3.40 -13.54
N ILE A 324 -7.97 3.15 -12.43
CA ILE A 324 -8.18 1.78 -11.90
C ILE A 324 -9.10 1.00 -12.84
N ALA A 325 -10.21 1.61 -13.28
CA ALA A 325 -11.17 0.95 -14.17
C ALA A 325 -10.57 0.57 -15.53
N ASN A 326 -9.56 1.30 -15.99
CA ASN A 326 -8.82 1.04 -17.23
C ASN A 326 -7.48 0.32 -17.01
N GLY A 327 -7.17 -0.11 -15.78
CA GLY A 327 -5.98 -0.90 -15.46
C GLY A 327 -4.65 -0.16 -15.58
N THR A 328 -4.66 1.18 -15.71
CA THR A 328 -3.44 2.00 -15.73
C THR A 328 -2.89 2.27 -14.33
N GLU A 329 -3.72 2.08 -13.31
CA GLU A 329 -3.36 2.10 -11.90
C GLU A 329 -3.88 0.81 -11.24
N THR A 330 -3.03 0.11 -10.51
CA THR A 330 -3.37 -1.14 -9.83
C THR A 330 -3.43 -0.92 -8.33
N LEU A 331 -4.34 -1.65 -7.70
CA LEU A 331 -4.50 -1.66 -6.25
C LEU A 331 -3.62 -2.75 -5.65
N GLN A 332 -2.76 -2.37 -4.73
CA GLN A 332 -1.82 -3.29 -4.08
C GLN A 332 -2.28 -3.73 -2.70
N ARG A 333 -3.19 -2.97 -2.04
CA ARG A 333 -3.61 -3.19 -0.65
C ARG A 333 -4.96 -2.55 -0.35
N PRO A 334 -5.70 -3.07 0.65
CA PRO A 334 -7.02 -2.54 1.06
C PRO A 334 -6.93 -1.23 1.88
N HIS A 335 -5.75 -0.70 2.20
CA HIS A 335 -5.55 0.39 3.18
C HIS A 335 -6.17 0.09 4.56
N ASN A 336 -6.05 -1.16 5.00
CA ASN A 336 -6.43 -1.67 6.31
C ASN A 336 -5.67 -2.97 6.54
N ASP A 337 -4.68 -2.97 7.44
CA ASP A 337 -3.83 -4.13 7.70
C ASP A 337 -4.60 -5.34 8.22
N PHE A 338 -5.62 -5.10 9.07
CA PHE A 338 -6.44 -6.20 9.63
C PHE A 338 -7.26 -6.89 8.54
N LEU A 339 -7.83 -6.10 7.62
CA LEU A 339 -8.57 -6.63 6.50
C LEU A 339 -7.65 -7.34 5.50
N ASN A 340 -6.43 -6.84 5.31
CA ASN A 340 -5.42 -7.51 4.49
C ASN A 340 -5.09 -8.91 5.05
N ILE A 341 -4.81 -8.99 6.36
CA ILE A 341 -4.56 -10.26 7.04
C ILE A 341 -5.78 -11.19 6.96
N LEU A 342 -6.98 -10.65 7.15
CA LEU A 342 -8.21 -11.42 7.05
C LEU A 342 -8.38 -12.05 5.66
N CYS A 343 -8.05 -11.30 4.60
CA CYS A 343 -8.13 -11.82 3.22
C CYS A 343 -7.03 -12.85 2.95
N GLU A 344 -5.79 -12.57 3.35
CA GLU A 344 -4.64 -13.39 3.00
C GLU A 344 -4.49 -14.64 3.90
N ASN A 345 -4.71 -14.49 5.21
CA ASN A 345 -4.49 -15.54 6.21
C ASN A 345 -5.79 -16.07 6.83
N GLY A 346 -6.94 -15.58 6.39
CA GLY A 346 -8.25 -15.94 6.89
C GLY A 346 -8.52 -15.51 8.34
N LEU A 347 -9.63 -16.00 8.90
CA LEU A 347 -10.04 -15.69 10.26
C LEU A 347 -9.02 -16.21 11.30
N LEU A 348 -8.43 -17.38 11.08
CA LEU A 348 -7.41 -17.93 11.99
C LEU A 348 -6.17 -17.05 12.05
N GLY A 349 -5.68 -16.58 10.88
CA GLY A 349 -4.55 -15.65 10.83
C GLY A 349 -4.85 -14.35 11.55
N LEU A 350 -6.03 -13.77 11.36
CA LEU A 350 -6.44 -12.54 12.05
C LEU A 350 -6.52 -12.73 13.57
N ILE A 351 -7.13 -13.82 14.04
CA ILE A 351 -7.22 -14.12 15.49
C ILE A 351 -5.82 -14.18 16.10
N VAL A 352 -4.91 -14.95 15.49
CA VAL A 352 -3.55 -15.10 16.02
C VAL A 352 -2.75 -13.79 15.94
N TYR A 353 -2.93 -13.00 14.88
CA TYR A 353 -2.34 -11.67 14.81
C TYR A 353 -2.85 -10.73 15.92
N CYS A 354 -4.14 -10.74 16.20
CA CYS A 354 -4.72 -9.99 17.32
C CYS A 354 -4.23 -10.52 18.67
N MET A 355 -3.98 -11.84 18.82
CA MET A 355 -3.41 -12.41 20.04
C MET A 355 -2.01 -11.88 20.33
N ILE A 356 -1.18 -11.58 19.31
CA ILE A 356 0.14 -10.95 19.51
C ILE A 356 -0.04 -9.63 20.26
N PHE A 357 -0.94 -8.75 19.79
CA PHE A 357 -1.25 -7.48 20.45
C PHE A 357 -1.86 -7.72 21.86
N GLY A 358 -2.77 -8.67 21.98
CA GLY A 358 -3.40 -9.04 23.27
C GLY A 358 -2.37 -9.40 24.35
N VAL A 359 -1.35 -10.19 23.99
CA VAL A 359 -0.25 -10.53 24.90
C VAL A 359 0.55 -9.28 25.27
N ILE A 360 0.85 -8.40 24.36
CA ILE A 360 1.58 -7.15 24.61
C ILE A 360 0.76 -6.21 25.52
N TYR A 361 -0.54 -6.05 25.27
CA TYR A 361 -1.43 -5.27 26.14
C TYR A 361 -1.50 -5.84 27.54
N TYR A 362 -1.63 -7.16 27.67
CA TYR A 362 -1.58 -7.83 28.98
C TYR A 362 -0.27 -7.52 29.72
N GLN A 363 0.88 -7.63 29.05
CA GLN A 363 2.18 -7.32 29.63
C GLN A 363 2.28 -5.85 30.08
N LEU A 364 1.80 -4.90 29.26
CA LEU A 364 1.78 -3.47 29.58
C LEU A 364 0.88 -3.17 30.78
N ILE A 365 -0.33 -3.73 30.81
CA ILE A 365 -1.25 -3.57 31.95
C ILE A 365 -0.61 -4.09 33.24
N PHE A 366 0.03 -5.27 33.19
CA PHE A 366 0.77 -5.84 34.30
C PHE A 366 1.88 -4.90 34.76
N LEU A 367 2.71 -4.38 33.86
CA LEU A 367 3.81 -3.46 34.16
C LEU A 367 3.29 -2.16 34.77
N ILE A 368 2.23 -1.56 34.21
CA ILE A 368 1.61 -0.34 34.74
C ILE A 368 1.10 -0.56 36.18
N ARG A 369 0.45 -1.71 36.45
CA ARG A 369 -0.10 -2.02 37.80
C ARG A 369 1.00 -2.26 38.84
N ASN A 370 2.06 -2.95 38.45
CA ASN A 370 3.11 -3.42 39.39
C ASN A 370 4.35 -2.52 39.44
N THR A 371 4.36 -1.36 38.77
CA THR A 371 5.43 -0.39 38.83
C THR A 371 5.18 0.63 39.95
N LYS A 372 6.06 0.70 40.95
CA LYS A 372 5.96 1.67 42.08
C LYS A 372 6.41 3.08 41.65
N ARG A 373 7.51 3.19 40.86
CA ARG A 373 8.06 4.49 40.44
C ARG A 373 7.17 5.17 39.41
N SER A 374 6.60 6.31 39.74
CA SER A 374 5.72 7.09 38.88
C SER A 374 6.35 7.41 37.48
N SER A 375 7.65 7.76 37.46
CA SER A 375 8.34 8.09 36.21
C SER A 375 8.43 6.91 35.24
N GLU A 376 8.69 5.71 35.73
CA GLU A 376 8.79 4.50 34.96
C GLU A 376 7.40 4.02 34.49
N LYS A 377 6.39 4.12 35.37
CA LYS A 377 5.00 3.81 35.05
C LYS A 377 4.51 4.63 33.84
N TRP A 378 4.85 5.92 33.78
CA TRP A 378 4.53 6.78 32.65
C TRP A 378 5.21 6.33 31.34
N ASN A 379 6.40 5.74 31.39
CA ASN A 379 7.04 5.21 30.19
C ASN A 379 6.19 4.07 29.59
N PHE A 380 5.66 3.15 30.40
CA PHE A 380 4.78 2.09 29.93
C PHE A 380 3.46 2.62 29.37
N ILE A 381 2.93 3.73 29.91
CA ILE A 381 1.73 4.38 29.40
C ILE A 381 2.00 5.02 28.04
N TYR A 382 3.16 5.64 27.85
CA TYR A 382 3.56 6.17 26.55
C TYR A 382 3.69 5.07 25.50
N LEU A 383 4.27 3.90 25.86
CA LEU A 383 4.33 2.73 24.98
C LEU A 383 2.93 2.21 24.66
N LEU A 384 2.05 2.10 25.68
CA LEU A 384 0.64 1.69 25.48
C LEU A 384 -0.06 2.61 24.47
N GLY A 385 0.08 3.93 24.63
CA GLY A 385 -0.51 4.91 23.71
C GLY A 385 0.07 4.83 22.30
N GLY A 386 1.38 4.62 22.17
CA GLY A 386 2.04 4.42 20.87
C GLY A 386 1.55 3.19 20.12
N ILE A 387 1.43 2.05 20.83
CA ILE A 387 0.91 0.79 20.26
C ILE A 387 -0.57 0.94 19.87
N THR A 388 -1.38 1.55 20.75
CA THR A 388 -2.81 1.76 20.46
C THR A 388 -2.98 2.69 19.26
N GLY A 389 -2.19 3.75 19.15
CA GLY A 389 -2.24 4.62 17.98
C GLY A 389 -1.75 3.94 16.69
N TYR A 390 -0.74 3.05 16.78
CA TYR A 390 -0.37 2.20 15.65
C TYR A 390 -1.55 1.35 15.18
N VAL A 391 -2.27 0.69 16.11
CA VAL A 391 -3.47 -0.09 15.79
C VAL A 391 -4.53 0.77 15.09
N VAL A 392 -4.78 1.99 15.58
CA VAL A 392 -5.69 2.95 14.94
C VAL A 392 -5.25 3.28 13.50
N ILE A 393 -3.97 3.55 13.30
CA ILE A 393 -3.42 3.84 11.97
C ILE A 393 -3.59 2.64 11.03
N SER A 394 -3.34 1.41 11.51
CA SER A 394 -3.46 0.17 10.75
C SER A 394 -4.89 -0.12 10.25
N PHE A 395 -5.94 0.46 10.86
CA PHE A 395 -7.31 0.40 10.33
C PHE A 395 -7.55 1.28 9.11
N PHE A 396 -6.71 2.30 8.88
CA PHE A 396 -6.93 3.28 7.80
C PHE A 396 -5.75 3.44 6.86
N ASP A 397 -4.66 2.70 7.07
CA ASP A 397 -3.46 2.70 6.26
C ASP A 397 -2.78 1.32 6.31
N PHE A 398 -1.54 1.20 5.81
CA PHE A 398 -0.81 -0.08 5.70
C PHE A 398 0.61 -0.01 6.33
N PRO A 399 0.77 0.38 7.61
CA PRO A 399 2.08 0.45 8.27
C PRO A 399 2.74 -0.93 8.42
N MET A 400 1.98 -2.03 8.40
CA MET A 400 2.51 -3.40 8.41
C MET A 400 3.41 -3.70 7.23
N GLU A 401 3.18 -3.06 6.09
CA GLU A 401 3.99 -3.25 4.89
C GLU A 401 5.39 -2.64 5.04
N ARG A 402 5.53 -1.60 5.83
CA ARG A 402 6.71 -0.76 5.86
C ARG A 402 7.71 -1.17 6.95
N ILE A 403 8.93 -1.51 6.54
CA ILE A 403 10.00 -2.03 7.43
C ILE A 403 10.29 -1.08 8.58
N GLU A 404 10.36 0.22 8.32
CA GLU A 404 10.64 1.24 9.32
C GLU A 404 9.54 1.34 10.40
N HIS A 405 8.27 1.18 10.01
CA HIS A 405 7.16 1.14 10.95
C HIS A 405 7.20 -0.13 11.79
N GLN A 406 7.51 -1.26 11.15
CA GLN A 406 7.63 -2.54 11.84
C GLN A 406 8.79 -2.54 12.83
N ILE A 407 9.95 -1.96 12.48
CA ILE A 407 11.07 -1.83 13.42
C ILE A 407 10.66 -1.04 14.68
N LEU A 408 9.97 0.10 14.53
CA LEU A 408 9.49 0.88 15.68
C LEU A 408 8.48 0.10 16.52
N LEU A 409 7.54 -0.62 15.88
CA LEU A 409 6.58 -1.46 16.58
C LEU A 409 7.28 -2.59 17.35
N MET A 410 8.25 -3.27 16.71
CA MET A 410 9.02 -4.33 17.35
C MET A 410 9.87 -3.80 18.52
N ILE A 411 10.34 -2.56 18.46
CA ILE A 411 11.02 -1.91 19.60
C ILE A 411 10.04 -1.69 20.76
N PHE A 412 8.81 -1.22 20.50
CA PHE A 412 7.79 -1.15 21.55
C PHE A 412 7.54 -2.52 22.20
N PHE A 413 7.39 -3.55 21.41
CA PHE A 413 7.16 -4.93 21.88
C PHE A 413 8.36 -5.46 22.66
N ALA A 414 9.58 -5.21 22.16
CA ALA A 414 10.81 -5.69 22.81
C ALA A 414 11.02 -5.04 24.19
N ILE A 415 10.85 -3.73 24.30
CA ILE A 415 10.96 -3.00 25.59
C ILE A 415 9.89 -3.52 26.56
N THR A 416 8.65 -3.67 26.11
CA THR A 416 7.54 -4.20 26.93
C THR A 416 7.83 -5.61 27.45
N THR A 417 8.15 -6.53 26.53
CA THR A 417 8.32 -7.94 26.85
C THR A 417 9.55 -8.19 27.71
N SER A 418 10.67 -7.56 27.41
CA SER A 418 11.88 -7.68 28.25
C SER A 418 11.67 -7.14 29.66
N SER A 419 10.99 -5.98 29.80
CA SER A 419 10.64 -5.41 31.10
C SER A 419 9.67 -6.31 31.89
N TYR A 420 8.70 -6.94 31.20
CA TYR A 420 7.77 -7.86 31.82
C TYR A 420 8.46 -9.11 32.35
N TYR A 421 9.34 -9.72 31.57
CA TYR A 421 10.07 -10.93 32.00
C TYR A 421 11.05 -10.62 33.14
N SER A 422 11.76 -9.51 33.08
CA SER A 422 12.66 -9.08 34.14
C SER A 422 11.95 -8.85 35.49
N ARG A 423 10.67 -8.41 35.48
CA ARG A 423 9.90 -8.20 36.72
C ARG A 423 9.28 -9.46 37.29
N LYS A 424 8.85 -10.39 36.46
CA LYS A 424 8.24 -11.65 36.91
C LYS A 424 9.25 -12.68 37.37
N GLU A 425 10.56 -12.39 37.26
CA GLU A 425 11.64 -13.36 37.53
C GLU A 425 11.38 -14.71 36.86
N LEU A 426 10.77 -14.67 35.65
CA LEU A 426 10.35 -15.84 34.91
C LEU A 426 11.54 -16.51 34.21
N ILE A 427 12.55 -16.85 34.99
CA ILE A 427 13.67 -17.67 34.50
C ILE A 427 13.36 -19.12 34.82
N GLN A 428 12.82 -19.82 33.85
CA GLN A 428 13.01 -21.27 33.80
C GLN A 428 13.97 -21.51 32.62
N GLU A 429 15.08 -22.14 32.93
CA GLU A 429 16.11 -22.51 31.97
C GLU A 429 15.50 -23.33 30.84
N SER A 430 15.44 -22.73 29.64
CA SER A 430 15.21 -23.53 28.46
C SER A 430 16.53 -24.15 28.04
N LYS A 431 16.55 -25.48 27.95
CA LYS A 431 17.76 -26.25 27.60
C LYS A 431 18.10 -26.21 26.11
N ILE A 432 17.56 -25.27 25.33
CA ILE A 432 17.92 -25.11 23.92
C ILE A 432 19.28 -24.40 23.87
N ARG A 433 20.29 -25.05 23.30
CA ARG A 433 21.62 -24.45 23.13
C ARG A 433 21.47 -23.17 22.29
N GLN A 434 22.06 -22.09 22.76
CA GLN A 434 22.13 -20.79 22.04
C GLN A 434 22.53 -20.92 20.57
N SER A 435 23.41 -21.89 20.25
CA SER A 435 23.86 -22.16 18.89
C SER A 435 22.73 -22.51 17.93
N TYR A 436 21.75 -23.32 18.31
CA TYR A 436 20.62 -23.66 17.43
C TYR A 436 19.74 -22.45 17.11
N PHE A 437 19.54 -21.58 18.09
CA PHE A 437 18.81 -20.35 17.93
C PHE A 437 19.52 -19.39 16.96
N MET A 438 20.85 -19.28 17.10
CA MET A 438 21.69 -18.47 16.21
C MET A 438 21.70 -19.03 14.78
N TYR A 439 21.80 -20.36 14.60
CA TYR A 439 21.72 -20.96 13.26
C TYR A 439 20.37 -20.70 12.59
N GLY A 440 19.26 -20.82 13.34
CA GLY A 440 17.93 -20.52 12.82
C GLY A 440 17.81 -19.07 12.32
N PHE A 441 18.25 -18.09 13.12
CA PHE A 441 18.20 -16.68 12.70
C PHE A 441 19.18 -16.35 11.58
N THR A 442 20.33 -17.01 11.52
CA THR A 442 21.26 -16.89 10.38
C THR A 442 20.57 -17.37 9.10
N ALA A 443 19.97 -18.57 9.12
CA ALA A 443 19.23 -19.11 7.98
C ALA A 443 18.10 -18.18 7.51
N ILE A 444 17.31 -17.64 8.46
CA ILE A 444 16.24 -16.68 8.17
C ILE A 444 16.79 -15.41 7.52
N SER A 445 17.88 -14.86 8.06
CA SER A 445 18.46 -13.63 7.54
C SER A 445 19.06 -13.86 6.15
N LEU A 446 19.72 -15.01 5.92
CA LEU A 446 20.22 -15.38 4.59
C LEU A 446 19.09 -15.58 3.59
N TYR A 447 18.00 -16.25 3.97
CA TYR A 447 16.82 -16.39 3.12
C TYR A 447 16.24 -15.01 2.74
N ALA A 448 16.11 -14.10 3.71
CA ALA A 448 15.62 -12.74 3.44
C ALA A 448 16.58 -11.94 2.52
N LEU A 449 17.90 -12.14 2.65
CA LEU A 449 18.89 -11.54 1.75
C LEU A 449 18.82 -12.12 0.33
N ILE A 450 18.63 -13.43 0.20
CA ILE A 450 18.48 -14.09 -1.11
C ILE A 450 17.23 -13.57 -1.80
N VAL A 451 16.06 -13.68 -1.15
CA VAL A 451 14.79 -13.19 -1.71
C VAL A 451 14.87 -11.70 -2.04
N GLY A 452 15.34 -10.88 -1.09
CA GLY A 452 15.47 -9.44 -1.26
C GLY A 452 16.47 -9.07 -2.35
N GLY A 453 17.61 -9.77 -2.46
CA GLY A 453 18.64 -9.52 -3.48
C GLY A 453 18.15 -9.81 -4.90
N PHE A 454 17.46 -10.93 -5.10
CA PHE A 454 16.82 -11.26 -6.38
C PHE A 454 15.74 -10.25 -6.75
N ARG A 455 14.89 -9.87 -5.81
CA ARG A 455 13.86 -8.83 -6.03
C ARG A 455 14.46 -7.46 -6.31
N PHE A 456 15.52 -7.07 -5.59
CA PHE A 456 16.21 -5.80 -5.82
C PHE A 456 16.74 -5.72 -7.26
N LYS A 457 17.40 -6.78 -7.74
CA LYS A 457 17.86 -6.88 -9.14
C LYS A 457 16.67 -6.80 -10.10
N GLY A 458 15.59 -7.54 -9.82
CA GLY A 458 14.36 -7.53 -10.62
C GLY A 458 13.76 -6.14 -10.73
N GLU A 459 13.61 -5.41 -9.62
CA GLU A 459 13.09 -4.04 -9.61
C GLU A 459 13.96 -3.05 -10.38
N MET A 460 15.30 -3.15 -10.26
CA MET A 460 16.22 -2.31 -11.01
C MET A 460 16.05 -2.48 -12.53
N GLU A 461 15.94 -3.71 -13.00
CA GLU A 461 15.73 -4.00 -14.42
C GLU A 461 14.30 -3.62 -14.86
N THR A 462 13.30 -3.75 -13.97
CA THR A 462 11.92 -3.30 -14.25
C THR A 462 11.84 -1.78 -14.47
N VAL A 463 12.57 -0.98 -13.69
CA VAL A 463 12.65 0.49 -13.94
C VAL A 463 13.18 0.77 -15.34
N LYS A 464 14.22 0.06 -15.78
CA LYS A 464 14.74 0.19 -17.15
C LYS A 464 13.74 -0.27 -18.20
N THR A 465 12.99 -1.36 -17.91
CA THR A 465 11.88 -1.84 -18.75
C THR A 465 10.80 -0.77 -18.92
N TYR A 466 10.43 -0.06 -17.83
CA TYR A 466 9.45 1.04 -17.90
C TYR A 466 9.95 2.18 -18.79
N VAL A 467 11.23 2.57 -18.66
CA VAL A 467 11.82 3.63 -19.47
C VAL A 467 11.87 3.21 -20.94
N ALA A 468 12.37 2.01 -21.25
CA ALA A 468 12.45 1.52 -22.63
C ALA A 468 11.05 1.45 -23.27
N LYS A 469 10.05 0.91 -22.55
CA LYS A 469 8.65 0.85 -22.99
C LYS A 469 8.06 2.24 -23.25
N ALA A 470 8.33 3.22 -22.37
CA ALA A 470 7.81 4.59 -22.50
C ALA A 470 8.36 5.30 -23.75
N TYR A 471 9.56 4.94 -24.20
CA TYR A 471 10.18 5.41 -25.45
C TYR A 471 9.96 4.47 -26.64
N GLU A 472 9.09 3.45 -26.50
CA GLU A 472 8.76 2.44 -27.55
C GLU A 472 9.99 1.68 -28.08
N ARG A 473 11.04 1.55 -27.25
CA ARG A 473 12.25 0.78 -27.58
C ARG A 473 12.05 -0.70 -27.20
N TRP A 474 11.38 -1.42 -28.08
CA TRP A 474 10.84 -2.76 -27.77
C TRP A 474 11.93 -3.81 -27.57
N ASP A 475 13.04 -3.77 -28.33
CA ASP A 475 14.20 -4.66 -28.13
C ASP A 475 14.78 -4.48 -26.73
N GLU A 476 15.02 -3.22 -26.30
CA GLU A 476 15.51 -2.91 -24.96
C GLU A 476 14.49 -3.33 -23.88
N THR A 477 13.19 -3.14 -24.16
CA THR A 477 12.12 -3.58 -23.25
C THR A 477 12.21 -5.08 -23.01
N LEU A 478 12.39 -5.88 -24.06
CA LEU A 478 12.52 -7.33 -23.99
C LEU A 478 13.79 -7.73 -23.23
N ILE A 479 14.92 -7.10 -23.55
CA ILE A 479 16.21 -7.37 -22.88
C ILE A 479 16.10 -7.11 -21.36
N HIS A 480 15.55 -5.98 -20.96
CA HIS A 480 15.44 -5.63 -19.54
C HIS A 480 14.40 -6.46 -18.82
N ALA A 481 13.24 -6.76 -19.43
CA ALA A 481 12.25 -7.66 -18.86
C ALA A 481 12.80 -9.08 -18.65
N ASN A 482 13.60 -9.61 -19.58
CA ASN A 482 14.27 -10.89 -19.40
C ASN A 482 15.28 -10.88 -18.25
N LYS A 483 16.02 -9.78 -18.04
CA LYS A 483 16.93 -9.62 -16.90
C LYS A 483 16.22 -9.41 -15.57
N ALA A 484 15.01 -8.83 -15.59
CA ALA A 484 14.20 -8.57 -14.41
C ALA A 484 13.60 -9.86 -13.85
N GLU A 485 13.11 -10.73 -14.72
CA GLU A 485 12.47 -11.97 -14.32
C GLU A 485 13.45 -12.94 -13.63
N ASN A 486 13.03 -13.48 -12.50
CA ASN A 486 13.76 -14.52 -11.79
C ASN A 486 12.81 -15.34 -10.90
N TYR A 487 13.33 -16.36 -10.21
CA TYR A 487 12.53 -17.26 -9.37
C TYR A 487 11.72 -16.54 -8.28
N PHE A 488 12.21 -15.42 -7.72
CA PHE A 488 11.56 -14.64 -6.66
C PHE A 488 10.87 -13.37 -7.17
N TYR A 489 10.84 -13.12 -8.49
CA TYR A 489 10.30 -11.89 -9.05
C TYR A 489 9.65 -12.15 -10.40
N LYS A 490 8.36 -12.50 -10.37
CA LYS A 490 7.50 -12.75 -11.54
C LYS A 490 6.49 -11.62 -11.77
N ILE A 491 6.15 -10.91 -10.70
CA ILE A 491 5.19 -9.80 -10.69
C ILE A 491 5.93 -8.58 -10.12
N ASP A 492 5.74 -7.43 -10.74
CA ASP A 492 6.32 -6.18 -10.29
C ASP A 492 5.55 -5.55 -9.13
N GLN A 493 6.07 -4.46 -8.57
CA GLN A 493 5.44 -3.73 -7.47
C GLN A 493 4.09 -3.08 -7.85
N THR A 494 3.76 -3.01 -9.14
CA THR A 494 2.47 -2.52 -9.63
C THR A 494 1.50 -3.66 -9.94
N SER A 495 1.79 -4.89 -9.47
CA SER A 495 0.99 -6.10 -9.68
C SER A 495 0.85 -6.53 -11.14
N ILE A 496 1.80 -6.14 -11.98
CA ILE A 496 1.86 -6.54 -13.40
C ILE A 496 2.92 -7.63 -13.55
N PRO A 497 2.60 -8.78 -14.19
CA PRO A 497 3.56 -9.81 -14.47
C PRO A 497 4.67 -9.34 -15.42
N ILE A 498 5.91 -9.74 -15.15
CA ILE A 498 7.06 -9.37 -15.99
C ILE A 498 6.89 -9.89 -17.42
N ASP A 499 6.29 -11.06 -17.59
CA ASP A 499 5.99 -11.63 -18.89
C ASP A 499 5.01 -10.80 -19.73
N TRP A 500 4.17 -9.96 -19.10
CA TRP A 500 3.34 -9.01 -19.83
C TRP A 500 4.19 -7.99 -20.62
N TYR A 501 5.30 -7.50 -20.05
CA TYR A 501 6.22 -6.60 -20.76
C TYR A 501 6.91 -7.30 -21.93
N LYS A 502 7.27 -8.59 -21.76
CA LYS A 502 7.85 -9.41 -22.85
C LYS A 502 6.84 -9.65 -23.95
N GLY A 503 5.59 -9.98 -23.59
CA GLY A 503 4.49 -10.13 -24.55
C GLY A 503 4.25 -8.85 -25.34
N MET A 504 4.22 -7.69 -24.68
CA MET A 504 4.10 -6.37 -25.32
C MET A 504 5.25 -6.09 -26.29
N ALA A 505 6.48 -6.36 -25.89
CA ALA A 505 7.66 -6.15 -26.72
C ALA A 505 7.59 -7.04 -27.99
N ASN A 506 7.36 -8.35 -27.82
CA ASN A 506 7.26 -9.27 -28.94
C ASN A 506 6.10 -8.92 -29.90
N SER A 507 4.95 -8.52 -29.37
CA SER A 507 3.82 -8.07 -30.21
C SER A 507 4.19 -6.87 -31.08
N ASN A 508 4.93 -5.90 -30.56
CA ASN A 508 5.37 -4.73 -31.33
C ASN A 508 6.52 -5.05 -32.30
N LEU A 509 7.35 -6.05 -31.98
CA LEU A 509 8.40 -6.58 -32.85
C LEU A 509 7.84 -7.51 -33.92
N LYS A 510 6.51 -7.76 -33.97
CA LYS A 510 5.81 -8.64 -34.89
C LYS A 510 6.05 -10.15 -34.65
N GLU A 511 6.61 -10.51 -33.53
CA GLU A 511 6.82 -11.91 -33.10
C GLU A 511 5.56 -12.41 -32.35
N ILE A 512 4.44 -12.58 -33.07
CA ILE A 512 3.12 -12.76 -32.47
C ILE A 512 2.98 -14.11 -31.75
N ASP A 513 3.54 -15.20 -32.29
CA ASP A 513 3.50 -16.52 -31.64
C ASP A 513 4.24 -16.46 -30.28
N GLN A 514 5.41 -15.81 -30.24
CA GLN A 514 6.16 -15.64 -29.02
C GLN A 514 5.43 -14.71 -28.02
N SER A 515 4.76 -13.68 -28.53
CA SER A 515 3.91 -12.79 -27.73
C SER A 515 2.78 -13.57 -27.03
N LEU A 516 2.14 -14.54 -27.72
CA LEU A 516 1.11 -15.40 -27.13
C LEU A 516 1.64 -16.18 -25.94
N VAL A 517 2.80 -16.83 -26.07
CA VAL A 517 3.43 -17.61 -24.98
C VAL A 517 3.64 -16.75 -23.75
N TYR A 518 4.14 -15.52 -23.92
CA TYR A 518 4.36 -14.63 -22.79
C TYR A 518 3.07 -14.09 -22.19
N PHE A 519 2.03 -13.79 -22.97
CA PHE A 519 0.75 -13.35 -22.41
C PHE A 519 -0.01 -14.48 -21.72
N GLU A 520 0.10 -15.73 -22.18
CA GLU A 520 -0.44 -16.90 -21.47
C GLU A 520 0.28 -17.10 -20.12
N SER A 521 1.61 -16.98 -20.10
CA SER A 521 2.38 -17.00 -18.85
C SER A 521 2.00 -15.87 -17.91
N ALA A 522 1.86 -14.64 -18.43
CA ALA A 522 1.41 -13.49 -17.64
C ALA A 522 0.02 -13.73 -17.05
N TYR A 523 -0.90 -14.29 -17.85
CA TYR A 523 -2.24 -14.64 -17.40
C TYR A 523 -2.24 -15.71 -16.30
N HIS A 524 -1.33 -16.69 -16.37
CA HIS A 524 -1.16 -17.67 -15.30
C HIS A 524 -0.76 -17.02 -13.98
N HIS A 525 0.12 -16.02 -13.99
CA HIS A 525 0.57 -15.31 -12.79
C HIS A 525 -0.43 -14.27 -12.25
N ALA A 526 -1.24 -13.65 -13.13
CA ALA A 526 -2.22 -12.63 -12.77
C ALA A 526 -3.52 -12.76 -13.60
N PRO A 527 -4.36 -13.78 -13.31
CA PRO A 527 -5.51 -14.16 -14.13
C PRO A 527 -6.67 -13.16 -14.13
N TYR A 528 -6.60 -12.13 -13.28
CA TYR A 528 -7.62 -11.08 -13.13
C TYR A 528 -7.10 -9.69 -13.50
N GLN A 529 -5.84 -9.58 -13.97
CA GLN A 529 -5.27 -8.31 -14.41
C GLN A 529 -5.82 -7.96 -15.80
N ILE A 530 -6.66 -6.92 -15.89
CA ILE A 530 -7.44 -6.61 -17.09
C ILE A 530 -6.58 -6.25 -18.31
N GLN A 531 -5.40 -5.63 -18.13
CA GLN A 531 -4.47 -5.34 -19.22
C GLN A 531 -3.87 -6.62 -19.80
N VAL A 532 -3.53 -7.59 -18.93
CA VAL A 532 -3.04 -8.90 -19.35
C VAL A 532 -4.09 -9.62 -20.18
N ILE A 533 -5.34 -9.67 -19.68
CA ILE A 533 -6.47 -10.35 -20.33
C ILE A 533 -6.76 -9.69 -21.68
N ASN A 534 -6.77 -8.36 -21.75
CA ASN A 534 -7.04 -7.62 -22.98
C ASN A 534 -5.97 -7.88 -24.05
N ASN A 535 -4.70 -7.89 -23.68
CA ASN A 535 -3.62 -8.12 -24.64
C ASN A 535 -3.59 -9.58 -25.10
N LEU A 536 -3.86 -10.55 -24.21
CA LEU A 536 -4.02 -11.95 -24.56
C LEU A 536 -5.17 -12.13 -25.58
N ALA A 537 -6.33 -11.49 -25.34
CA ALA A 537 -7.47 -11.50 -26.24
C ALA A 537 -7.12 -10.92 -27.61
N SER A 538 -6.40 -9.79 -27.63
CA SER A 538 -5.96 -9.15 -28.89
C SER A 538 -5.01 -10.06 -29.68
N THR A 539 -4.13 -10.77 -28.99
CA THR A 539 -3.19 -11.71 -29.63
C THR A 539 -3.93 -12.92 -30.22
N TYR A 540 -4.95 -13.46 -29.52
CA TYR A 540 -5.79 -14.52 -30.07
C TYR A 540 -6.56 -14.07 -31.31
N GLU A 541 -7.12 -12.84 -31.36
CA GLU A 541 -7.78 -12.30 -32.55
C GLU A 541 -6.79 -12.18 -33.70
N PHE A 542 -5.57 -11.69 -33.45
CA PHE A 542 -4.54 -11.55 -34.47
C PHE A 542 -4.14 -12.91 -35.10
N LEU A 543 -4.11 -13.97 -34.27
CA LEU A 543 -3.84 -15.34 -34.72
C LEU A 543 -5.08 -16.06 -35.30
N GLY A 544 -6.20 -15.37 -35.47
CA GLY A 544 -7.44 -15.91 -36.04
C GLY A 544 -8.30 -16.72 -35.07
N ASN A 545 -7.91 -16.85 -33.78
CA ASN A 545 -8.71 -17.54 -32.77
C ASN A 545 -9.75 -16.61 -32.14
N ARG A 546 -10.71 -16.21 -32.97
CA ARG A 546 -11.76 -15.23 -32.62
C ARG A 546 -12.60 -15.65 -31.43
N GLN A 547 -12.90 -16.93 -31.27
CA GLN A 547 -13.72 -17.43 -30.19
C GLN A 547 -13.04 -17.14 -28.82
N LYS A 548 -11.75 -17.48 -28.69
CA LYS A 548 -10.99 -17.17 -27.49
C LYS A 548 -10.85 -15.66 -27.28
N ALA A 549 -10.63 -14.88 -28.33
CA ALA A 549 -10.54 -13.43 -28.23
C ALA A 549 -11.81 -12.84 -27.62
N ILE A 550 -12.99 -13.22 -28.09
CA ILE A 550 -14.28 -12.77 -27.56
C ILE A 550 -14.43 -13.16 -26.09
N GLU A 551 -14.10 -14.39 -25.73
CA GLU A 551 -14.18 -14.89 -24.36
C GLU A 551 -13.31 -14.03 -23.40
N PHE A 552 -12.06 -13.80 -23.76
CA PHE A 552 -11.14 -13.02 -22.91
C PHE A 552 -11.51 -11.53 -22.87
N PHE A 553 -11.95 -10.91 -23.97
CA PHE A 553 -12.47 -9.54 -23.91
C PHE A 553 -13.70 -9.43 -23.01
N GLN A 554 -14.64 -10.38 -23.10
CA GLN A 554 -15.80 -10.42 -22.21
C GLN A 554 -15.39 -10.58 -20.76
N LYS A 555 -14.41 -11.44 -20.46
CA LYS A 555 -13.84 -11.58 -19.11
C LYS A 555 -13.25 -10.28 -18.59
N ALA A 556 -12.47 -9.54 -19.41
CA ALA A 556 -11.92 -8.25 -19.03
C ALA A 556 -13.02 -7.23 -18.72
N ILE A 557 -14.09 -7.18 -19.54
CA ILE A 557 -15.24 -6.31 -19.36
C ILE A 557 -16.06 -6.70 -18.13
N GLN A 558 -16.14 -8.00 -17.80
CA GLN A 558 -16.83 -8.47 -16.59
C GLN A 558 -16.11 -7.99 -15.31
N ILE A 559 -14.77 -7.96 -15.32
CA ILE A 559 -13.96 -7.44 -14.19
C ILE A 559 -14.08 -5.92 -14.10
N SER A 560 -14.10 -5.22 -15.23
CA SER A 560 -14.27 -3.77 -15.30
C SER A 560 -15.18 -3.38 -16.44
N THR A 561 -16.43 -3.03 -16.15
CA THR A 561 -17.42 -2.65 -17.16
C THR A 561 -17.07 -1.30 -17.81
N ASP A 562 -16.28 -0.47 -17.15
CA ASP A 562 -15.76 0.81 -17.67
C ASP A 562 -14.41 0.67 -18.40
N PHE A 563 -13.92 -0.56 -18.66
CA PHE A 563 -12.67 -0.77 -19.39
C PHE A 563 -12.84 -0.50 -20.89
N GLU A 564 -12.53 0.75 -21.28
CA GLU A 564 -12.77 1.25 -22.64
C GLU A 564 -12.04 0.45 -23.72
N GLU A 565 -10.79 0.08 -23.48
CA GLU A 565 -9.94 -0.61 -24.46
C GLU A 565 -10.50 -1.98 -24.84
N ALA A 566 -10.88 -2.81 -23.85
CA ALA A 566 -11.46 -4.12 -24.12
C ALA A 566 -12.81 -4.01 -24.84
N ARG A 567 -13.64 -3.00 -24.52
CA ARG A 567 -14.90 -2.76 -25.24
C ARG A 567 -14.68 -2.37 -26.68
N LEU A 568 -13.73 -1.48 -26.96
CA LEU A 568 -13.40 -1.05 -28.31
C LEU A 568 -12.84 -2.22 -29.13
N ASN A 569 -11.97 -3.02 -28.54
CA ASN A 569 -11.40 -4.20 -29.20
C ASN A 569 -12.48 -5.25 -29.48
N LEU A 570 -13.36 -5.55 -28.52
CA LEU A 570 -14.47 -6.49 -28.71
C LEU A 570 -15.45 -6.00 -29.79
N ALA A 571 -15.75 -4.70 -29.80
CA ALA A 571 -16.60 -4.12 -30.86
C ALA A 571 -15.95 -4.22 -32.22
N ALA A 572 -14.61 -4.04 -32.34
CA ALA A 572 -13.87 -4.26 -33.57
C ALA A 572 -13.92 -5.71 -34.03
N VAL A 573 -13.78 -6.68 -33.14
CA VAL A 573 -13.91 -8.11 -33.43
C VAL A 573 -15.29 -8.41 -34.01
N TYR A 574 -16.37 -7.98 -33.39
CA TYR A 574 -17.74 -8.17 -33.88
C TYR A 574 -17.97 -7.44 -35.22
N PHE A 575 -17.41 -6.23 -35.37
CA PHE A 575 -17.52 -5.49 -36.65
C PHE A 575 -16.84 -6.22 -37.81
N ASN A 576 -15.62 -6.72 -37.58
CA ASN A 576 -14.89 -7.49 -38.58
C ASN A 576 -15.60 -8.81 -38.96
N ASP A 577 -16.33 -9.39 -37.98
CA ASP A 577 -17.17 -10.57 -38.21
C ASP A 577 -18.56 -10.24 -38.76
N LYS A 578 -18.80 -9.00 -39.18
CA LYS A 578 -20.07 -8.50 -39.72
C LYS A 578 -21.26 -8.57 -38.73
N GLN A 579 -21.03 -8.81 -37.47
CA GLN A 579 -22.02 -8.82 -36.37
C GLN A 579 -22.26 -7.40 -35.85
N TYR A 580 -22.76 -6.51 -36.69
CA TYR A 580 -22.85 -5.07 -36.42
C TYR A 580 -23.75 -4.72 -35.22
N ASP A 581 -24.78 -5.50 -34.96
CA ASP A 581 -25.67 -5.30 -33.80
C ASP A 581 -24.95 -5.56 -32.48
N LYS A 582 -24.18 -6.66 -32.44
CA LYS A 582 -23.34 -6.93 -31.23
C LYS A 582 -22.25 -5.90 -31.06
N ALA A 583 -21.61 -5.46 -32.16
CA ALA A 583 -20.61 -4.39 -32.10
C ALA A 583 -21.20 -3.11 -31.53
N PHE A 584 -22.41 -2.74 -31.97
CA PHE A 584 -23.13 -1.58 -31.46
C PHE A 584 -23.49 -1.74 -29.97
N GLU A 585 -24.03 -2.89 -29.56
CA GLU A 585 -24.41 -3.15 -28.17
C GLU A 585 -23.24 -3.00 -27.20
N VAL A 586 -22.05 -3.46 -27.60
CA VAL A 586 -20.83 -3.34 -26.77
C VAL A 586 -20.41 -1.87 -26.61
N ILE A 587 -20.40 -1.11 -27.72
CA ILE A 587 -19.88 0.26 -27.73
C ILE A 587 -20.93 1.24 -27.15
N ASP A 588 -22.21 0.97 -27.31
CA ASP A 588 -23.32 1.78 -26.81
C ASP A 588 -23.38 1.83 -25.27
N LYS A 589 -22.89 0.78 -24.60
CA LYS A 589 -22.74 0.72 -23.14
C LYS A 589 -21.59 1.57 -22.59
N MET A 590 -20.72 2.12 -23.46
CA MET A 590 -19.62 2.99 -23.03
C MET A 590 -20.13 4.37 -22.67
N LYS A 591 -19.46 5.02 -21.69
CA LYS A 591 -19.63 6.44 -21.47
C LYS A 591 -19.12 7.22 -22.69
N ILE A 592 -19.86 8.26 -23.10
CA ILE A 592 -19.44 9.10 -24.21
C ILE A 592 -18.08 9.73 -23.88
N ASN A 593 -17.08 9.39 -24.67
CA ASN A 593 -15.74 9.94 -24.52
C ASN A 593 -15.38 10.80 -25.73
N TYR A 594 -15.54 12.13 -25.58
CA TYR A 594 -15.28 13.09 -26.65
C TYR A 594 -13.79 13.21 -27.03
N THR A 595 -12.89 12.81 -26.16
CA THR A 595 -11.45 12.95 -26.34
C THR A 595 -10.81 11.68 -26.93
N ASN A 596 -11.44 10.54 -26.83
CA ASN A 596 -10.93 9.29 -27.35
C ASN A 596 -11.15 9.20 -28.87
N LYS A 597 -10.08 9.37 -29.64
CA LYS A 597 -10.14 9.31 -31.11
C LYS A 597 -10.58 7.92 -31.61
N ARG A 598 -10.12 6.81 -30.97
CA ARG A 598 -10.49 5.44 -31.29
C ARG A 598 -11.99 5.20 -31.09
N TYR A 599 -12.61 5.79 -30.08
CA TYR A 599 -14.04 5.67 -29.84
C TYR A 599 -14.86 6.11 -31.06
N LYS A 600 -14.57 7.28 -31.61
CA LYS A 600 -15.23 7.78 -32.83
C LYS A 600 -14.90 6.95 -34.05
N GLN A 601 -13.65 6.52 -34.19
CA GLN A 601 -13.16 5.74 -35.32
C GLN A 601 -13.90 4.39 -35.45
N TYR A 602 -14.23 3.73 -34.35
CA TYR A 602 -15.00 2.47 -34.38
C TYR A 602 -16.51 2.72 -34.39
N LEU A 603 -17.00 3.71 -33.64
CA LEU A 603 -18.42 3.97 -33.50
C LEU A 603 -19.06 4.40 -34.84
N ILE A 604 -18.45 5.33 -35.58
CA ILE A 604 -19.03 5.87 -36.79
C ILE A 604 -19.33 4.78 -37.84
N PRO A 605 -18.40 3.90 -38.23
CA PRO A 605 -18.71 2.81 -39.17
C PRO A 605 -19.80 1.86 -38.68
N ILE A 606 -19.87 1.61 -37.37
CA ILE A 606 -20.94 0.78 -36.79
C ILE A 606 -22.31 1.46 -36.96
N LEU A 607 -22.37 2.79 -36.66
CA LEU A 607 -23.60 3.57 -36.83
C LEU A 607 -24.03 3.65 -38.30
N GLU A 608 -23.11 3.80 -39.24
CA GLU A 608 -23.40 3.77 -40.70
C GLU A 608 -24.06 2.44 -41.08
N LYS A 609 -23.54 1.31 -40.62
CA LYS A 609 -24.15 0.01 -40.89
C LYS A 609 -25.54 -0.11 -40.26
N LYS A 610 -25.75 0.42 -39.05
CA LYS A 610 -27.05 0.44 -38.42
C LYS A 610 -28.06 1.31 -39.17
N ILE A 611 -27.67 2.48 -39.64
CA ILE A 611 -28.52 3.33 -40.49
C ILE A 611 -28.97 2.58 -41.74
N ASN A 612 -28.01 1.97 -42.43
CA ASN A 612 -28.29 1.20 -43.65
C ASN A 612 -29.24 0.02 -43.38
N ALA A 613 -29.08 -0.65 -42.23
CA ALA A 613 -29.99 -1.75 -41.84
C ALA A 613 -31.42 -1.23 -41.62
N VAL A 614 -31.58 -0.11 -40.89
CA VAL A 614 -32.90 0.53 -40.65
C VAL A 614 -33.56 0.96 -41.97
N LEU A 615 -32.80 1.59 -42.86
CA LEU A 615 -33.31 2.02 -44.16
C LEU A 615 -33.76 0.84 -45.02
N LYS A 616 -32.99 -0.23 -45.05
CA LYS A 616 -33.34 -1.48 -45.79
C LYS A 616 -34.59 -2.13 -45.20
N GLN A 617 -34.73 -2.20 -43.87
CA GLN A 617 -35.87 -2.82 -43.22
C GLN A 617 -37.17 -2.03 -43.42
N LYS A 618 -37.10 -0.70 -43.37
CA LYS A 618 -38.28 0.16 -43.48
C LYS A 618 -38.72 0.45 -44.88
N ASN A 619 -37.78 0.34 -45.85
CA ASN A 619 -37.98 0.65 -47.28
C ASN A 619 -38.68 2.02 -47.52
N ASP A 620 -38.33 3.03 -46.70
CA ASP A 620 -38.97 4.32 -46.66
C ASP A 620 -38.14 5.36 -47.44
N MET A 621 -38.63 5.76 -48.62
CA MET A 621 -37.94 6.70 -49.46
C MET A 621 -37.85 8.11 -48.88
N VAL A 622 -38.86 8.55 -48.08
CA VAL A 622 -38.85 9.86 -47.46
C VAL A 622 -37.77 9.91 -46.36
N LEU A 623 -37.72 8.92 -45.51
CA LEU A 623 -36.67 8.79 -44.48
C LEU A 623 -35.28 8.75 -45.13
N SER A 624 -35.12 7.95 -46.21
CA SER A 624 -33.85 7.85 -46.95
C SER A 624 -33.39 9.19 -47.48
N ARG A 625 -34.31 9.97 -48.14
CA ARG A 625 -34.01 11.29 -48.67
C ARG A 625 -33.66 12.30 -47.56
N ASN A 626 -34.38 12.30 -46.45
CA ASN A 626 -34.15 13.19 -45.33
C ASN A 626 -32.81 12.92 -44.65
N LEU A 627 -32.47 11.63 -44.44
CA LEU A 627 -31.16 11.27 -43.90
C LEU A 627 -30.02 11.61 -44.83
N ALA A 628 -30.17 11.40 -46.14
CA ALA A 628 -29.13 11.77 -47.14
C ALA A 628 -28.87 13.29 -47.11
N LYS A 629 -29.90 14.14 -46.91
CA LYS A 629 -29.71 15.61 -46.76
C LYS A 629 -28.99 15.98 -45.47
N ARG A 630 -29.24 15.26 -44.38
CA ARG A 630 -28.65 15.55 -43.02
C ARG A 630 -27.27 14.94 -42.86
N ILE A 631 -26.99 13.79 -43.44
CA ILE A 631 -25.71 13.08 -43.32
C ILE A 631 -24.83 13.39 -44.52
N THR A 632 -24.23 14.53 -44.53
CA THR A 632 -23.25 14.93 -45.58
C THR A 632 -21.80 14.61 -45.19
N ARG A 633 -21.54 14.31 -43.90
CA ARG A 633 -20.22 13.95 -43.34
C ARG A 633 -20.38 12.96 -42.20
N SER A 634 -19.41 12.13 -41.96
CA SER A 634 -19.36 11.11 -40.88
C SER A 634 -19.61 11.75 -39.49
N GLN A 635 -19.20 13.00 -39.27
CA GLN A 635 -19.46 13.71 -38.02
C GLN A 635 -20.96 13.94 -37.77
N HIS A 636 -21.79 14.02 -38.79
CA HIS A 636 -23.24 14.19 -38.63
C HIS A 636 -23.89 12.93 -38.07
N ILE A 637 -23.40 11.75 -38.43
CA ILE A 637 -23.84 10.46 -37.87
C ILE A 637 -23.57 10.41 -36.38
N TYR A 638 -22.37 10.84 -35.99
CA TYR A 638 -21.98 10.93 -34.58
C TYR A 638 -22.89 11.91 -33.82
N ASN A 639 -23.23 13.06 -34.43
CA ASN A 639 -24.11 14.04 -33.78
C ASN A 639 -25.53 13.50 -33.58
N ILE A 640 -26.06 12.70 -34.50
CA ILE A 640 -27.36 12.01 -34.37
C ILE A 640 -27.29 11.03 -33.17
N TYR A 641 -26.23 10.27 -33.05
CA TYR A 641 -26.05 9.38 -31.92
C TYR A 641 -25.98 10.13 -30.58
N ILE A 642 -25.26 11.25 -30.52
CA ILE A 642 -25.20 12.08 -29.32
C ILE A 642 -26.58 12.67 -28.98
N ALA A 643 -27.37 13.05 -29.98
CA ALA A 643 -28.74 13.54 -29.77
C ALA A 643 -29.61 12.42 -29.17
N ALA A 644 -29.56 11.22 -29.70
CA ALA A 644 -30.26 10.07 -29.17
C ALA A 644 -29.93 9.82 -27.68
N LYS A 645 -28.64 9.84 -27.34
CA LYS A 645 -28.17 9.69 -25.94
C LYS A 645 -28.65 10.81 -25.03
N LYS A 646 -28.65 12.06 -25.49
CA LYS A 646 -29.16 13.22 -24.72
C LYS A 646 -30.66 13.15 -24.52
N ASN A 647 -31.40 12.69 -25.51
CA ASN A 647 -32.86 12.55 -25.47
C ASN A 647 -33.30 11.28 -24.75
N ASN A 648 -32.35 10.44 -24.30
CA ASN A 648 -32.60 9.14 -23.68
C ASN A 648 -33.47 8.20 -24.53
N VAL A 649 -33.27 8.23 -25.84
CA VAL A 649 -33.95 7.37 -26.82
C VAL A 649 -32.94 6.45 -27.51
N SER A 650 -33.44 5.35 -28.12
CA SER A 650 -32.55 4.50 -28.92
C SER A 650 -32.08 5.22 -30.17
N PHE A 651 -30.89 4.84 -30.67
CA PHE A 651 -30.36 5.40 -31.92
C PHE A 651 -31.32 5.18 -33.10
N GLU A 652 -32.01 4.04 -33.15
CA GLU A 652 -33.03 3.74 -34.16
C GLU A 652 -34.25 4.65 -34.05
N THR A 653 -34.72 4.93 -32.84
CA THR A 653 -35.82 5.88 -32.60
C THR A 653 -35.47 7.27 -33.06
N GLU A 654 -34.23 7.73 -32.79
CA GLU A 654 -33.75 9.05 -33.24
C GLU A 654 -33.68 9.12 -34.77
N ILE A 655 -33.22 8.03 -35.43
CA ILE A 655 -33.22 7.99 -36.89
C ILE A 655 -34.66 8.05 -37.43
N LEU A 656 -35.58 7.29 -36.87
CA LEU A 656 -36.99 7.24 -37.33
C LEU A 656 -37.72 8.58 -37.09
N SER A 657 -37.34 9.36 -36.10
CA SER A 657 -37.91 10.70 -35.85
C SER A 657 -37.53 11.72 -36.94
N MET A 658 -36.60 11.39 -37.82
CA MET A 658 -36.15 12.24 -38.92
C MET A 658 -36.98 12.05 -40.23
N LYS A 659 -38.03 11.27 -40.11
CA LYS A 659 -39.02 11.07 -41.17
C LYS A 659 -39.82 12.34 -41.41
#